data_c0259ddd893366df79e0e040b7654a50
#
_entry.id   c0259ddd893366df79e0e040b7654a50
#
_cell.length_a   1.000
_cell.length_b   1.000
_cell.length_c   1.000
_cell.angle_alpha   90.00
_cell.angle_beta   90.00
_cell.angle_gamma   90.00
#
_symmetry.space_group_name_H-M   'P 1'
#
loop_
_entity.id
_entity.type
_entity.pdbx_description
1 polymer ?
#
loop_
_entity_poly.entity_id
_entity_poly.type
_entity_poly.pdbx_seq_one_letter_code
_entity_poly.pdbx_strand_id
1 'polypeptide(L)'
;MTEARRHDTIAIAILGLLASLLFLDVLLGTHNFYLRDLTRYYYPTKQVLRDIILHGEFPYWNRHFGGGQPMAANPEHEVFYPLTWLILLPSYDLGYRLHILVHIYIGLFGMYALLRSMAVRAPAAFLGALSFGLGGVYLSYINLLPILFCAAWLPLTCLFVRRFLLRPRLRDFALASFFLGLQFLVGEPTTVMQTGLLIGMYALYRGWYAARDHELPWTFAIPEMLSRVAFIALMSVAAIAVGAAQMIPAIDHVRDSARSRVFEFSLVSAWSMPWAKFAEAVYPNFLGHMSIDRITWYWAGGLYPGMGSPFIFSIYSGLLVTALMVAAIFVRPRGGRFVLILCAISLLLALGGHTPFLQFLYKAGIATSIRYPEKFILIAVFAVILLASQMLDRLLDGDEDIRQAALGFVAATTMVAGVIALSELTPYYNRTFSWLWGLNQSAAGGILELSRRDWVIALGRGGVLFALLWLFPRLRRRLWIVLAALFVVADLTPISQELNPRMPSDFFTGQPSILRVLPADRKPFRIFHEADWYGQEQPAKKYFSTGASVYWIVRNGVFPMTPVAYDLNMVIERDYDKTALLPTLDFIDSVWDLKRSGRADWWAAPMAMSNAWYRGVYRPFDPEKKRVGGRMELAEPIQFLEGEHHPRYYFADQMLTIANRHDFVRQLSTGSYSSNVAFVTAPAFVPARGVVHSWRETANTAALDVESIGGKGFLVMSVTPHKYWRITVDGRPVP
;
A
#
# COMPACT_ATOMS: atom_id res chain seq x y z
N MET A 1 -3.36 18.47 -38.55
CA MET A 1 -4.00 18.09 -37.28
C MET A 1 -5.24 18.93 -37.10
N THR A 2 -6.38 18.33 -36.74
CA THR A 2 -7.56 19.11 -36.38
C THR A 2 -7.27 19.93 -35.11
N GLU A 3 -7.89 21.11 -34.96
CA GLU A 3 -7.72 21.99 -33.80
C GLU A 3 -7.91 21.24 -32.48
N ALA A 4 -8.90 20.34 -32.40
CA ALA A 4 -9.15 19.50 -31.24
C ALA A 4 -7.97 18.60 -30.89
N ARG A 5 -7.33 17.96 -31.89
CA ARG A 5 -6.12 17.13 -31.65
C ARG A 5 -4.93 17.95 -31.15
N ARG A 6 -4.80 19.19 -31.63
CA ARG A 6 -3.75 20.10 -31.14
C ARG A 6 -3.95 20.44 -29.66
N HIS A 7 -5.17 20.75 -29.25
CA HIS A 7 -5.49 21.01 -27.84
C HIS A 7 -5.22 19.79 -26.97
N ASP A 8 -5.59 18.59 -27.41
CA ASP A 8 -5.32 17.35 -26.68
C ASP A 8 -3.82 17.10 -26.53
N THR A 9 -3.03 17.27 -27.60
CA THR A 9 -1.56 17.11 -27.55
C THR A 9 -0.93 18.08 -26.55
N ILE A 10 -1.34 19.36 -26.58
CA ILE A 10 -0.84 20.38 -25.66
C ILE A 10 -1.22 20.02 -24.21
N ALA A 11 -2.46 19.62 -23.96
CA ALA A 11 -2.92 19.26 -22.62
C ALA A 11 -2.12 18.07 -22.05
N ILE A 12 -1.91 17.02 -22.86
CA ILE A 12 -1.11 15.84 -22.45
C ILE A 12 0.35 16.23 -22.19
N ALA A 13 0.95 17.08 -23.02
CA ALA A 13 2.31 17.54 -22.84
C ALA A 13 2.46 18.35 -21.53
N ILE A 14 1.51 19.24 -21.24
CA ILE A 14 1.53 20.04 -20.01
C ILE A 14 1.29 19.16 -18.79
N LEU A 15 0.36 18.18 -18.83
CA LEU A 15 0.17 17.19 -17.76
C LEU A 15 1.45 16.43 -17.45
N GLY A 16 2.11 15.92 -18.49
CA GLY A 16 3.39 15.23 -18.36
C GLY A 16 4.48 16.12 -17.77
N LEU A 17 4.58 17.36 -18.24
CA LEU A 17 5.55 18.34 -17.73
C LEU A 17 5.31 18.67 -16.25
N LEU A 18 4.06 18.94 -15.85
CA LEU A 18 3.73 19.25 -14.47
C LEU A 18 4.04 18.08 -13.52
N ALA A 19 3.68 16.85 -13.93
CA ALA A 19 4.03 15.66 -13.16
C ALA A 19 5.57 15.48 -13.07
N SER A 20 6.28 15.71 -14.17
CA SER A 20 7.76 15.64 -14.21
C SER A 20 8.40 16.68 -13.30
N LEU A 21 7.88 17.92 -13.27
CA LEU A 21 8.38 18.97 -12.40
C LEU A 21 8.10 18.67 -10.92
N LEU A 22 6.94 18.10 -10.59
CA LEU A 22 6.60 17.73 -9.22
C LEU A 22 7.52 16.62 -8.67
N PHE A 23 7.95 15.70 -9.51
CA PHE A 23 8.82 14.58 -9.16
C PHE A 23 10.21 14.66 -9.80
N LEU A 24 10.68 15.90 -10.06
CA LEU A 24 11.94 16.13 -10.78
C LEU A 24 13.16 15.55 -10.07
N ASP A 25 13.22 15.68 -8.77
CA ASP A 25 14.27 15.12 -7.94
C ASP A 25 14.31 13.58 -7.96
N VAL A 26 13.13 12.94 -8.01
CA VAL A 26 13.01 11.49 -8.19
C VAL A 26 13.40 11.06 -9.60
N LEU A 27 12.97 11.82 -10.62
CA LEU A 27 13.36 11.55 -12.03
C LEU A 27 14.86 11.67 -12.24
N LEU A 28 15.48 12.72 -11.68
CA LEU A 28 16.92 12.95 -11.77
C LEU A 28 17.76 12.00 -10.89
N GLY A 29 17.12 11.28 -9.97
CA GLY A 29 17.81 10.31 -9.12
C GLY A 29 18.51 10.91 -7.91
N THR A 30 18.25 12.14 -7.57
CA THR A 30 18.79 12.74 -6.35
C THR A 30 18.06 12.29 -5.08
N HIS A 31 16.77 11.97 -5.22
CA HIS A 31 15.90 11.51 -4.13
C HIS A 31 15.07 10.31 -4.56
N ASN A 32 14.53 9.58 -3.57
CA ASN A 32 13.60 8.46 -3.78
C ASN A 32 12.47 8.50 -2.74
N PHE A 33 11.37 7.85 -3.06
CA PHE A 33 10.27 7.60 -2.12
C PHE A 33 10.67 6.55 -1.09
N TYR A 34 10.34 6.75 0.18
CA TYR A 34 10.82 5.86 1.25
C TYR A 34 9.78 5.50 2.32
N LEU A 35 8.62 6.14 2.30
CA LEU A 35 7.64 6.04 3.38
C LEU A 35 6.98 4.66 3.48
N ARG A 36 6.67 4.22 4.72
CA ARG A 36 5.92 2.98 5.03
C ARG A 36 6.57 1.74 4.40
N ASP A 37 5.78 1.02 3.60
CA ASP A 37 6.17 -0.27 3.02
C ASP A 37 7.22 -0.14 1.91
N LEU A 38 7.47 1.08 1.39
CA LEU A 38 8.49 1.30 0.37
C LEU A 38 9.88 0.90 0.86
N THR A 39 10.31 1.41 2.02
CA THR A 39 11.63 1.09 2.59
C THR A 39 11.69 -0.32 3.13
N ARG A 40 10.61 -0.74 3.80
CA ARG A 40 10.64 -1.96 4.59
C ARG A 40 10.38 -3.20 3.76
N TYR A 41 9.50 -3.11 2.77
CA TYR A 41 9.00 -4.27 2.03
C TYR A 41 9.32 -4.19 0.53
N TYR A 42 8.80 -3.18 -0.18
CA TYR A 42 8.85 -3.19 -1.65
C TYR A 42 10.25 -3.03 -2.22
N TYR A 43 11.03 -2.08 -1.73
CA TYR A 43 12.39 -1.86 -2.24
C TYR A 43 13.28 -3.10 -2.07
N PRO A 44 13.42 -3.69 -0.87
CA PRO A 44 14.28 -4.85 -0.69
C PRO A 44 13.77 -6.11 -1.41
N THR A 45 12.46 -6.37 -1.41
CA THR A 45 11.92 -7.58 -2.06
C THR A 45 12.00 -7.52 -3.58
N LYS A 46 11.82 -6.33 -4.19
CA LYS A 46 12.04 -6.14 -5.62
C LYS A 46 13.51 -6.28 -6.01
N GLN A 47 14.44 -5.95 -5.11
CA GLN A 47 15.86 -6.20 -5.33
C GLN A 47 16.16 -7.71 -5.36
N VAL A 48 15.61 -8.48 -4.42
CA VAL A 48 15.73 -9.96 -4.44
C VAL A 48 15.18 -10.55 -5.74
N LEU A 49 13.99 -10.07 -6.15
CA LEU A 49 13.37 -10.50 -7.41
C LEU A 49 14.32 -10.26 -8.59
N ARG A 50 14.91 -9.07 -8.67
CA ARG A 50 15.90 -8.74 -9.69
C ARG A 50 17.10 -9.66 -9.65
N ASP A 51 17.68 -9.87 -8.47
CA ASP A 51 18.89 -10.64 -8.30
C ASP A 51 18.70 -12.10 -8.72
N ILE A 52 17.59 -12.75 -8.36
CA ILE A 52 17.25 -14.10 -8.81
C ILE A 52 17.20 -14.18 -10.34
N ILE A 53 16.53 -13.22 -11.00
CA ILE A 53 16.39 -13.20 -12.45
C ILE A 53 17.74 -12.97 -13.14
N LEU A 54 18.56 -12.05 -12.62
CA LEU A 54 19.89 -11.78 -13.20
C LEU A 54 20.88 -12.96 -13.05
N HIS A 55 20.65 -13.83 -12.07
CA HIS A 55 21.40 -15.10 -11.95
C HIS A 55 20.85 -16.23 -12.84
N GLY A 56 19.86 -15.91 -13.71
CA GLY A 56 19.29 -16.85 -14.68
C GLY A 56 18.25 -17.81 -14.10
N GLU A 57 17.75 -17.55 -12.90
CA GLU A 57 16.72 -18.36 -12.27
C GLU A 57 15.34 -17.71 -12.38
N PHE A 58 14.28 -18.52 -12.44
CA PHE A 58 12.92 -18.02 -12.29
C PHE A 58 12.62 -17.84 -10.79
N PRO A 59 11.97 -16.74 -10.36
CA PRO A 59 11.78 -16.42 -8.94
C PRO A 59 10.65 -17.23 -8.30
N TYR A 60 10.80 -18.55 -8.19
CA TYR A 60 9.83 -19.42 -7.53
C TYR A 60 9.82 -19.21 -6.02
N TRP A 61 11.03 -19.08 -5.41
CA TRP A 61 11.23 -19.13 -3.98
C TRP A 61 12.09 -17.97 -3.48
N ASN A 62 11.66 -17.32 -2.40
CA ASN A 62 12.43 -16.33 -1.66
C ASN A 62 13.01 -17.00 -0.40
N ARG A 63 14.31 -17.29 -0.42
CA ARG A 63 15.02 -17.94 0.69
C ARG A 63 15.33 -17.02 1.86
N HIS A 64 15.22 -15.70 1.66
CA HIS A 64 15.69 -14.69 2.61
C HIS A 64 14.68 -14.37 3.70
N PHE A 65 13.46 -14.86 3.60
CA PHE A 65 12.36 -14.51 4.47
C PHE A 65 11.68 -15.74 5.06
N GLY A 66 11.44 -15.77 6.39
CA GLY A 66 10.66 -16.79 7.10
C GLY A 66 11.19 -18.23 6.99
N GLY A 67 12.48 -18.40 6.73
CA GLY A 67 12.99 -19.73 6.40
C GLY A 67 12.75 -20.17 4.95
N GLY A 68 12.18 -19.27 4.16
CA GLY A 68 11.82 -19.42 2.76
C GLY A 68 10.31 -19.44 2.52
N GLN A 69 9.88 -18.78 1.44
CA GLN A 69 8.47 -18.73 1.03
C GLN A 69 8.33 -18.59 -0.49
N PRO A 70 7.16 -18.96 -1.08
CA PRO A 70 6.89 -18.77 -2.49
C PRO A 70 6.99 -17.30 -2.90
N MET A 71 7.74 -17.00 -3.98
CA MET A 71 7.88 -15.63 -4.48
C MET A 71 6.93 -15.34 -5.63
N ALA A 72 6.96 -16.12 -6.71
CA ALA A 72 6.09 -15.89 -7.85
C ALA A 72 4.60 -16.06 -7.52
N ALA A 73 4.27 -16.92 -6.55
CA ALA A 73 2.91 -17.14 -6.12
C ALA A 73 2.38 -16.03 -5.19
N ASN A 74 3.25 -15.29 -4.51
CA ASN A 74 2.84 -14.15 -3.70
C ASN A 74 2.57 -12.93 -4.59
N PRO A 75 1.30 -12.45 -4.69
CA PRO A 75 0.94 -11.35 -5.59
C PRO A 75 1.59 -10.01 -5.22
N GLU A 76 2.02 -9.82 -3.96
CA GLU A 76 2.72 -8.60 -3.53
C GLU A 76 4.07 -8.39 -4.24
N HIS A 77 4.63 -9.45 -4.85
CA HIS A 77 5.86 -9.35 -5.62
C HIS A 77 5.66 -8.99 -7.10
N GLU A 78 4.43 -9.13 -7.62
CA GLU A 78 4.00 -8.74 -8.98
C GLU A 78 4.93 -9.32 -10.09
N VAL A 79 5.35 -10.58 -9.93
CA VAL A 79 6.36 -11.22 -10.80
C VAL A 79 5.91 -11.25 -12.27
N PHE A 80 4.63 -11.49 -12.51
CA PHE A 80 4.07 -11.58 -13.86
C PHE A 80 3.56 -10.24 -14.42
N TYR A 81 3.67 -9.15 -13.64
CA TYR A 81 3.22 -7.84 -14.07
C TYR A 81 4.29 -7.16 -14.94
N PRO A 82 3.98 -6.79 -16.21
CA PRO A 82 5.01 -6.37 -17.16
C PRO A 82 5.85 -5.17 -16.72
N LEU A 83 5.24 -4.17 -16.04
CA LEU A 83 5.97 -2.98 -15.62
C LEU A 83 6.91 -3.24 -14.41
N THR A 84 6.75 -4.33 -13.68
CA THR A 84 7.71 -4.75 -12.64
C THR A 84 9.10 -5.00 -13.26
N TRP A 85 9.15 -5.44 -14.51
CA TRP A 85 10.41 -5.77 -15.19
C TRP A 85 11.30 -4.54 -15.47
N LEU A 86 10.79 -3.32 -15.22
CA LEU A 86 11.62 -2.10 -15.21
C LEU A 86 12.75 -2.19 -14.17
N ILE A 87 12.60 -2.98 -13.10
CA ILE A 87 13.68 -3.21 -12.11
C ILE A 87 14.91 -3.90 -12.71
N LEU A 88 14.80 -4.51 -13.88
CA LEU A 88 15.91 -5.16 -14.59
C LEU A 88 16.80 -4.16 -15.35
N LEU A 89 16.42 -2.89 -15.40
CA LEU A 89 17.30 -1.86 -15.96
C LEU A 89 18.68 -1.87 -15.29
N PRO A 90 19.76 -1.43 -15.97
CA PRO A 90 21.13 -1.48 -15.45
C PRO A 90 21.25 -0.92 -14.02
N SER A 91 20.58 0.20 -13.75
CA SER A 91 20.45 0.72 -12.38
C SER A 91 19.14 0.24 -11.77
N TYR A 92 19.23 -0.53 -10.68
CA TYR A 92 18.05 -0.96 -9.90
C TYR A 92 17.24 0.23 -9.39
N ASP A 93 17.92 1.22 -8.81
CA ASP A 93 17.27 2.40 -8.25
C ASP A 93 16.52 3.21 -9.32
N LEU A 94 17.08 3.35 -10.54
CA LEU A 94 16.38 3.94 -11.66
C LEU A 94 15.13 3.13 -12.04
N GLY A 95 15.29 1.82 -12.18
CA GLY A 95 14.17 0.92 -12.52
C GLY A 95 13.03 0.99 -11.51
N TYR A 96 13.37 0.98 -10.23
CA TYR A 96 12.41 1.08 -9.13
C TYR A 96 11.64 2.41 -9.14
N ARG A 97 12.34 3.54 -9.34
CA ARG A 97 11.70 4.86 -9.45
C ARG A 97 10.79 4.95 -10.66
N LEU A 98 11.25 4.50 -11.81
CA LEU A 98 10.43 4.46 -13.03
C LEU A 98 9.21 3.55 -12.87
N HIS A 99 9.35 2.42 -12.17
CA HIS A 99 8.23 1.53 -11.86
C HIS A 99 7.11 2.26 -11.11
N ILE A 100 7.43 3.16 -10.19
CA ILE A 100 6.43 3.98 -9.48
C ILE A 100 5.89 5.08 -10.38
N LEU A 101 6.79 5.88 -10.98
CA LEU A 101 6.42 7.09 -11.72
C LEU A 101 5.56 6.80 -12.94
N VAL A 102 5.83 5.71 -13.68
CA VAL A 102 5.06 5.36 -14.87
C VAL A 102 3.57 5.18 -14.56
N HIS A 103 3.23 4.67 -13.36
CA HIS A 103 1.84 4.50 -12.97
C HIS A 103 1.15 5.83 -12.67
N ILE A 104 1.88 6.82 -12.16
CA ILE A 104 1.36 8.18 -11.97
C ILE A 104 0.97 8.77 -13.33
N TYR A 105 1.81 8.62 -14.35
CA TYR A 105 1.50 9.07 -15.72
C TYR A 105 0.33 8.30 -16.34
N ILE A 106 0.27 6.98 -16.15
CA ILE A 106 -0.84 6.16 -16.67
C ILE A 106 -2.17 6.64 -16.08
N GLY A 107 -2.23 6.90 -14.76
CA GLY A 107 -3.43 7.41 -14.11
C GLY A 107 -3.84 8.79 -14.64
N LEU A 108 -2.89 9.72 -14.74
CA LEU A 108 -3.12 11.07 -15.27
C LEU A 108 -3.66 11.05 -16.72
N PHE A 109 -2.94 10.37 -17.63
CA PHE A 109 -3.32 10.33 -19.03
C PHE A 109 -4.59 9.49 -19.26
N GLY A 110 -4.75 8.41 -18.50
CA GLY A 110 -5.95 7.58 -18.52
C GLY A 110 -7.19 8.38 -18.11
N MET A 111 -7.09 9.18 -17.05
CA MET A 111 -8.19 10.04 -16.60
C MET A 111 -8.52 11.13 -17.60
N TYR A 112 -7.51 11.78 -18.18
CA TYR A 112 -7.71 12.73 -19.27
C TYR A 112 -8.45 12.09 -20.45
N ALA A 113 -7.99 10.93 -20.91
CA ALA A 113 -8.60 10.21 -22.03
C ALA A 113 -10.04 9.77 -21.74
N LEU A 114 -10.33 9.31 -20.52
CA LEU A 114 -11.67 8.96 -20.08
C LEU A 114 -12.61 10.16 -20.14
N LEU A 115 -12.22 11.30 -19.56
CA LEU A 115 -13.00 12.55 -19.56
C LEU A 115 -13.24 13.05 -21.00
N ARG A 116 -12.21 13.03 -21.86
CA ARG A 116 -12.38 13.37 -23.28
C ARG A 116 -13.37 12.44 -23.98
N SER A 117 -13.38 11.15 -23.64
CA SER A 117 -14.36 10.20 -24.17
C SER A 117 -15.80 10.50 -23.74
N MET A 118 -15.96 11.20 -22.62
CA MET A 118 -17.27 11.65 -22.08
C MET A 118 -17.73 12.99 -22.70
N ALA A 119 -17.05 13.45 -23.76
CA ALA A 119 -17.24 14.73 -24.43
C ALA A 119 -16.94 15.97 -23.56
N VAL A 120 -16.23 15.81 -22.45
CA VAL A 120 -15.71 16.93 -21.65
C VAL A 120 -14.61 17.63 -22.45
N ARG A 121 -14.64 18.97 -22.57
CA ARG A 121 -13.64 19.75 -23.29
C ARG A 121 -12.26 19.66 -22.67
N ALA A 122 -11.23 19.86 -23.49
CA ALA A 122 -9.84 19.69 -23.09
C ALA A 122 -9.46 20.45 -21.81
N PRO A 123 -9.85 21.71 -21.55
CA PRO A 123 -9.52 22.41 -20.31
C PRO A 123 -10.13 21.76 -19.06
N ALA A 124 -11.41 21.37 -19.12
CA ALA A 124 -12.07 20.72 -17.99
C ALA A 124 -11.53 19.29 -17.76
N ALA A 125 -11.25 18.56 -18.82
CA ALA A 125 -10.59 17.25 -18.76
C ALA A 125 -9.18 17.34 -18.17
N PHE A 126 -8.43 18.39 -18.53
CA PHE A 126 -7.09 18.67 -17.99
C PHE A 126 -7.13 18.88 -16.46
N LEU A 127 -8.03 19.76 -15.98
CA LEU A 127 -8.15 20.02 -14.55
C LEU A 127 -8.65 18.79 -13.76
N GLY A 128 -9.57 18.01 -14.35
CA GLY A 128 -10.00 16.75 -13.75
C GLY A 128 -8.91 15.71 -13.67
N ALA A 129 -8.07 15.61 -14.72
CA ALA A 129 -6.92 14.70 -14.71
C ALA A 129 -5.88 15.11 -13.66
N LEU A 130 -5.58 16.41 -13.51
CA LEU A 130 -4.73 16.92 -12.42
C LEU A 130 -5.30 16.56 -11.05
N SER A 131 -6.59 16.80 -10.83
CA SER A 131 -7.25 16.52 -9.56
C SER A 131 -7.25 15.03 -9.21
N PHE A 132 -7.27 14.13 -10.21
CA PHE A 132 -7.11 12.70 -9.99
C PHE A 132 -5.66 12.34 -9.68
N GLY A 133 -4.73 12.66 -10.58
CA GLY A 133 -3.36 12.20 -10.50
C GLY A 133 -2.50 12.88 -9.43
N LEU A 134 -2.86 14.12 -9.02
CA LEU A 134 -2.21 14.85 -7.93
C LEU A 134 -3.10 14.93 -6.67
N GLY A 135 -4.26 14.29 -6.68
CA GLY A 135 -5.16 14.24 -5.55
C GLY A 135 -4.67 13.32 -4.43
N GLY A 136 -5.11 13.63 -3.20
CA GLY A 136 -4.64 12.98 -1.98
C GLY A 136 -4.82 11.47 -1.96
N VAL A 137 -5.97 10.95 -2.44
CA VAL A 137 -6.22 9.50 -2.48
C VAL A 137 -5.22 8.79 -3.37
N TYR A 138 -5.05 9.25 -4.62
CA TYR A 138 -4.18 8.60 -5.59
C TYR A 138 -2.71 8.65 -5.17
N LEU A 139 -2.24 9.80 -4.69
CA LEU A 139 -0.86 9.95 -4.23
C LEU A 139 -0.58 9.25 -2.88
N SER A 140 -1.60 9.06 -2.03
CA SER A 140 -1.44 8.23 -0.83
C SER A 140 -1.07 6.78 -1.17
N TYR A 141 -1.45 6.30 -2.36
CA TYR A 141 -1.13 4.95 -2.80
C TYR A 141 0.33 4.75 -3.23
N ILE A 142 1.12 5.80 -3.41
CA ILE A 142 2.57 5.66 -3.68
C ILE A 142 3.25 4.80 -2.60
N ASN A 143 2.76 4.86 -1.37
CA ASN A 143 3.26 4.06 -0.25
C ASN A 143 2.72 2.62 -0.20
N LEU A 144 1.81 2.26 -1.14
CA LEU A 144 1.06 1.02 -1.20
C LEU A 144 1.02 0.55 -2.66
N LEU A 145 2.17 0.15 -3.20
CA LEU A 145 2.41 -0.03 -4.65
C LEU A 145 1.34 -0.84 -5.39
N PRO A 146 0.87 -2.01 -4.91
CA PRO A 146 -0.14 -2.76 -5.65
C PRO A 146 -1.46 -1.98 -5.83
N ILE A 147 -1.84 -1.15 -4.83
CA ILE A 147 -3.04 -0.33 -4.94
C ILE A 147 -2.84 0.79 -5.96
N LEU A 148 -1.67 1.47 -5.94
CA LEU A 148 -1.32 2.48 -6.94
C LEU A 148 -1.40 1.91 -8.35
N PHE A 149 -0.80 0.73 -8.56
CA PHE A 149 -0.72 0.11 -9.87
C PHE A 149 -2.09 -0.32 -10.39
N CYS A 150 -2.94 -0.89 -9.55
CA CYS A 150 -4.33 -1.17 -9.91
C CYS A 150 -5.12 0.11 -10.21
N ALA A 151 -5.02 1.14 -9.35
CA ALA A 151 -5.73 2.40 -9.51
C ALA A 151 -5.32 3.16 -10.78
N ALA A 152 -4.07 3.02 -11.22
CA ALA A 152 -3.58 3.63 -12.46
C ALA A 152 -4.33 3.15 -13.71
N TRP A 153 -4.70 1.86 -13.74
CA TRP A 153 -5.43 1.27 -14.87
C TRP A 153 -6.93 1.51 -14.83
N LEU A 154 -7.48 1.94 -13.69
CA LEU A 154 -8.92 2.16 -13.50
C LEU A 154 -9.52 3.10 -14.57
N PRO A 155 -8.97 4.29 -14.87
CA PRO A 155 -9.54 5.19 -15.88
C PRO A 155 -9.54 4.57 -17.28
N LEU A 156 -8.48 3.85 -17.66
CA LEU A 156 -8.40 3.20 -18.98
C LEU A 156 -9.39 2.03 -19.10
N THR A 157 -9.54 1.23 -18.05
CA THR A 157 -10.56 0.17 -17.99
C THR A 157 -11.95 0.78 -18.20
N CYS A 158 -12.29 1.82 -17.46
CA CYS A 158 -13.57 2.54 -17.58
C CYS A 158 -13.77 3.16 -18.98
N LEU A 159 -12.71 3.71 -19.59
CA LEU A 159 -12.73 4.27 -20.94
C LEU A 159 -13.20 3.24 -21.97
N PHE A 160 -12.57 2.06 -21.97
CA PHE A 160 -12.86 1.05 -22.99
C PHE A 160 -14.16 0.29 -22.70
N VAL A 161 -14.50 0.05 -21.45
CA VAL A 161 -15.84 -0.43 -21.05
C VAL A 161 -16.92 0.53 -21.54
N ARG A 162 -16.77 1.84 -21.29
CA ARG A 162 -17.71 2.86 -21.77
C ARG A 162 -17.84 2.86 -23.29
N ARG A 163 -16.74 2.83 -24.02
CA ARG A 163 -16.74 2.80 -25.49
C ARG A 163 -17.47 1.57 -26.03
N PHE A 164 -17.20 0.40 -25.46
CA PHE A 164 -17.85 -0.85 -25.82
C PHE A 164 -19.36 -0.81 -25.58
N LEU A 165 -19.77 -0.37 -24.39
CA LEU A 165 -21.19 -0.31 -24.04
C LEU A 165 -21.99 0.74 -24.85
N LEU A 166 -21.31 1.74 -25.43
CA LEU A 166 -21.92 2.73 -26.32
C LEU A 166 -21.95 2.27 -27.80
N ARG A 167 -20.87 1.64 -28.24
CA ARG A 167 -20.69 1.13 -29.61
C ARG A 167 -19.86 -0.15 -29.54
N PRO A 168 -20.48 -1.33 -29.52
CA PRO A 168 -19.77 -2.58 -29.39
C PRO A 168 -18.76 -2.79 -30.51
N ARG A 169 -17.47 -2.82 -30.16
CA ARG A 169 -16.35 -3.11 -31.05
C ARG A 169 -15.41 -4.08 -30.36
N LEU A 170 -14.99 -5.11 -31.10
CA LEU A 170 -14.07 -6.13 -30.55
C LEU A 170 -12.79 -5.52 -29.97
N ARG A 171 -12.24 -4.47 -30.60
CA ARG A 171 -11.09 -3.73 -30.11
C ARG A 171 -11.32 -3.16 -28.70
N ASP A 172 -12.48 -2.52 -28.47
CA ASP A 172 -12.78 -1.89 -27.19
C ASP A 172 -13.04 -2.96 -26.11
N PHE A 173 -13.64 -4.09 -26.47
CA PHE A 173 -13.75 -5.26 -25.61
C PHE A 173 -12.37 -5.81 -25.23
N ALA A 174 -11.49 -6.05 -26.21
CA ALA A 174 -10.14 -6.58 -25.97
C ALA A 174 -9.31 -5.66 -25.08
N LEU A 175 -9.36 -4.34 -25.32
CA LEU A 175 -8.62 -3.36 -24.52
C LEU A 175 -9.19 -3.24 -23.08
N ALA A 176 -10.51 -3.29 -22.91
CA ALA A 176 -11.12 -3.31 -21.58
C ALA A 176 -10.69 -4.55 -20.78
N SER A 177 -10.76 -5.73 -21.43
CA SER A 177 -10.32 -6.99 -20.82
C SER A 177 -8.81 -6.97 -20.52
N PHE A 178 -8.00 -6.42 -21.41
CA PHE A 178 -6.55 -6.30 -21.20
C PHE A 178 -6.19 -5.41 -20.01
N PHE A 179 -6.74 -4.19 -19.93
CA PHE A 179 -6.43 -3.29 -18.79
C PHE A 179 -6.96 -3.81 -17.47
N LEU A 180 -8.12 -4.47 -17.45
CA LEU A 180 -8.60 -5.17 -16.27
C LEU A 180 -7.71 -6.38 -15.94
N GLY A 181 -7.21 -7.09 -16.96
CA GLY A 181 -6.26 -8.18 -16.82
C GLY A 181 -4.92 -7.74 -16.21
N LEU A 182 -4.43 -6.54 -16.54
CA LEU A 182 -3.26 -5.95 -15.89
C LEU A 182 -3.49 -5.71 -14.39
N GLN A 183 -4.70 -5.31 -13.98
CA GLN A 183 -5.04 -5.21 -12.55
C GLN A 183 -5.01 -6.58 -11.86
N PHE A 184 -5.45 -7.66 -12.52
CA PHE A 184 -5.31 -9.02 -12.00
C PHE A 184 -3.85 -9.47 -11.89
N LEU A 185 -2.98 -9.07 -12.83
CA LEU A 185 -1.54 -9.36 -12.76
C LEU A 185 -0.83 -8.63 -11.62
N VAL A 186 -1.29 -7.44 -11.25
CA VAL A 186 -0.82 -6.71 -10.05
C VAL A 186 -1.20 -7.46 -8.77
N GLY A 187 -2.38 -8.11 -8.76
CA GLY A 187 -2.78 -8.99 -7.67
C GLY A 187 -3.32 -8.31 -6.41
N GLU A 188 -3.78 -7.06 -6.48
CA GLU A 188 -4.48 -6.40 -5.36
C GLU A 188 -6.01 -6.61 -5.49
N PRO A 189 -6.59 -7.57 -4.75
CA PRO A 189 -7.95 -8.04 -5.01
C PRO A 189 -9.02 -6.99 -4.67
N THR A 190 -8.76 -6.11 -3.70
CA THR A 190 -9.76 -5.12 -3.26
C THR A 190 -10.00 -4.07 -4.34
N THR A 191 -8.95 -3.57 -4.99
CA THR A 191 -9.08 -2.56 -6.06
C THR A 191 -9.65 -3.19 -7.34
N VAL A 192 -9.28 -4.44 -7.65
CA VAL A 192 -9.90 -5.20 -8.76
C VAL A 192 -11.40 -5.35 -8.53
N MET A 193 -11.81 -5.75 -7.31
CA MET A 193 -13.22 -5.86 -6.93
C MET A 193 -13.95 -4.51 -7.04
N GLN A 194 -13.34 -3.42 -6.59
CA GLN A 194 -13.89 -2.07 -6.74
C GLN A 194 -14.07 -1.69 -8.21
N THR A 195 -13.10 -2.01 -9.07
CA THR A 195 -13.21 -1.79 -10.52
C THR A 195 -14.37 -2.61 -11.10
N GLY A 196 -14.48 -3.90 -10.75
CA GLY A 196 -15.55 -4.77 -11.18
C GLY A 196 -16.93 -4.25 -10.75
N LEU A 197 -17.06 -3.82 -9.49
CA LEU A 197 -18.29 -3.22 -8.97
C LEU A 197 -18.68 -1.95 -9.75
N LEU A 198 -17.72 -1.05 -9.97
CA LEU A 198 -17.94 0.19 -10.73
C LEU A 198 -18.41 -0.08 -12.15
N ILE A 199 -17.72 -0.94 -12.91
CA ILE A 199 -18.09 -1.22 -14.30
C ILE A 199 -19.40 -2.01 -14.39
N GLY A 200 -19.67 -2.89 -13.43
CA GLY A 200 -20.95 -3.60 -13.33
C GLY A 200 -22.13 -2.66 -13.06
N MET A 201 -21.97 -1.77 -12.08
CA MET A 201 -22.98 -0.73 -11.80
C MET A 201 -23.17 0.22 -12.99
N TYR A 202 -22.08 0.57 -13.69
CA TYR A 202 -22.18 1.38 -14.90
C TYR A 202 -22.93 0.66 -16.02
N ALA A 203 -22.73 -0.66 -16.18
CA ALA A 203 -23.48 -1.46 -17.16
C ALA A 203 -24.99 -1.49 -16.85
N LEU A 204 -25.35 -1.70 -15.58
CA LEU A 204 -26.74 -1.63 -15.11
C LEU A 204 -27.36 -0.25 -15.39
N TYR A 205 -26.64 0.82 -15.01
CA TYR A 205 -27.08 2.19 -15.28
C TYR A 205 -27.29 2.46 -16.78
N ARG A 206 -26.37 1.99 -17.63
CA ARG A 206 -26.48 2.18 -19.08
C ARG A 206 -27.63 1.37 -19.69
N GLY A 207 -27.90 0.16 -19.20
CA GLY A 207 -29.03 -0.64 -19.62
C GLY A 207 -30.36 0.01 -19.25
N TRP A 208 -30.46 0.48 -18.00
CA TRP A 208 -31.62 1.23 -17.53
C TRP A 208 -31.89 2.50 -18.34
N TYR A 209 -30.82 3.27 -18.59
CA TYR A 209 -30.92 4.55 -19.31
C TYR A 209 -31.31 4.33 -20.79
N ALA A 210 -30.76 3.31 -21.46
CA ALA A 210 -31.11 3.00 -22.84
C ALA A 210 -32.60 2.63 -22.98
N ALA A 211 -33.13 1.84 -22.08
CA ALA A 211 -34.54 1.48 -22.10
C ALA A 211 -35.47 2.73 -21.89
N ARG A 212 -35.05 3.62 -21.00
CA ARG A 212 -35.82 4.85 -20.70
C ARG A 212 -35.79 5.86 -21.84
N ASP A 213 -34.67 6.03 -22.53
CA ASP A 213 -34.53 6.96 -23.67
C ASP A 213 -35.42 6.53 -24.86
N HIS A 214 -35.71 5.23 -24.97
CA HIS A 214 -36.62 4.67 -25.98
C HIS A 214 -38.08 4.54 -25.51
N GLU A 215 -38.41 5.12 -24.35
CA GLU A 215 -39.74 5.02 -23.73
C GLU A 215 -40.31 3.60 -23.59
N LEU A 216 -39.40 2.63 -23.47
CA LEU A 216 -39.74 1.21 -23.37
C LEU A 216 -40.29 0.93 -21.95
N PRO A 217 -41.30 0.02 -21.85
CA PRO A 217 -41.76 -0.51 -20.58
C PRO A 217 -40.58 -1.08 -19.76
N TRP A 218 -40.67 -1.00 -18.42
CA TRP A 218 -39.63 -1.50 -17.53
C TRP A 218 -39.28 -2.98 -17.77
N THR A 219 -40.20 -3.77 -18.32
CA THR A 219 -39.98 -5.17 -18.71
C THR A 219 -38.91 -5.35 -19.77
N PHE A 220 -38.68 -4.36 -20.63
CA PHE A 220 -37.59 -4.35 -21.62
C PHE A 220 -36.28 -3.81 -21.06
N ALA A 221 -36.32 -3.04 -19.97
CA ALA A 221 -35.13 -2.55 -19.32
C ALA A 221 -34.32 -3.68 -18.68
N ILE A 222 -34.99 -4.70 -18.11
CA ILE A 222 -34.30 -5.83 -17.44
C ILE A 222 -33.44 -6.64 -18.43
N PRO A 223 -33.92 -7.12 -19.59
CA PRO A 223 -33.09 -7.82 -20.57
C PRO A 223 -31.89 -7.01 -21.04
N GLU A 224 -32.08 -5.69 -21.27
CA GLU A 224 -31.00 -4.80 -21.69
C GLU A 224 -29.92 -4.63 -20.59
N MET A 225 -30.34 -4.50 -19.34
CA MET A 225 -29.44 -4.47 -18.19
C MET A 225 -28.67 -5.78 -18.05
N LEU A 226 -29.36 -6.92 -18.14
CA LEU A 226 -28.75 -8.26 -18.03
C LEU A 226 -27.76 -8.51 -19.16
N SER A 227 -28.09 -8.13 -20.39
CA SER A 227 -27.22 -8.26 -21.56
C SER A 227 -25.90 -7.49 -21.34
N ARG A 228 -25.97 -6.24 -20.85
CA ARG A 228 -24.78 -5.43 -20.57
C ARG A 228 -23.95 -6.01 -19.43
N VAL A 229 -24.58 -6.53 -18.38
CA VAL A 229 -23.89 -7.23 -17.29
C VAL A 229 -23.22 -8.49 -17.80
N ALA A 230 -23.89 -9.26 -18.69
CA ALA A 230 -23.29 -10.45 -19.30
C ALA A 230 -22.03 -10.11 -20.13
N PHE A 231 -22.03 -8.97 -20.85
CA PHE A 231 -20.81 -8.49 -21.53
C PHE A 231 -19.69 -8.14 -20.55
N ILE A 232 -20.00 -7.49 -19.41
CA ILE A 232 -18.99 -7.23 -18.38
C ILE A 232 -18.47 -8.54 -17.77
N ALA A 233 -19.33 -9.52 -17.52
CA ALA A 233 -18.92 -10.83 -17.05
C ALA A 233 -17.97 -11.51 -18.05
N LEU A 234 -18.30 -11.48 -19.36
CA LEU A 234 -17.43 -12.03 -20.40
C LEU A 234 -16.07 -11.29 -20.48
N MET A 235 -16.07 -9.94 -20.38
CA MET A 235 -14.83 -9.15 -20.27
C MET A 235 -14.00 -9.55 -19.05
N SER A 236 -14.66 -9.79 -17.91
CA SER A 236 -13.99 -10.24 -16.68
C SER A 236 -13.38 -11.62 -16.84
N VAL A 237 -14.06 -12.56 -17.51
CA VAL A 237 -13.49 -13.88 -17.84
C VAL A 237 -12.25 -13.74 -18.74
N ALA A 238 -12.30 -12.89 -19.76
CA ALA A 238 -11.15 -12.61 -20.62
C ALA A 238 -10.01 -11.93 -19.85
N ALA A 239 -10.32 -11.02 -18.91
CA ALA A 239 -9.35 -10.37 -18.04
C ALA A 239 -8.69 -11.37 -17.06
N ILE A 240 -9.48 -12.30 -16.50
CA ILE A 240 -8.96 -13.38 -15.66
C ILE A 240 -8.02 -14.28 -16.48
N ALA A 241 -8.31 -14.55 -17.74
CA ALA A 241 -7.40 -15.32 -18.60
C ALA A 241 -6.05 -14.60 -18.80
N VAL A 242 -6.05 -13.27 -18.97
CA VAL A 242 -4.81 -12.46 -18.99
C VAL A 242 -4.09 -12.52 -17.64
N GLY A 243 -4.81 -12.43 -16.52
CA GLY A 243 -4.26 -12.45 -15.17
C GLY A 243 -3.95 -13.85 -14.63
N ALA A 244 -4.25 -14.92 -15.37
CA ALA A 244 -4.19 -16.31 -14.88
C ALA A 244 -2.78 -16.70 -14.40
N ALA A 245 -1.73 -16.17 -15.04
CA ALA A 245 -0.35 -16.44 -14.67
C ALA A 245 -0.05 -16.06 -13.20
N GLN A 246 -0.64 -14.97 -12.70
CA GLN A 246 -0.51 -14.55 -11.30
C GLN A 246 -1.60 -15.18 -10.42
N MET A 247 -2.83 -15.26 -10.91
CA MET A 247 -3.98 -15.66 -10.08
C MET A 247 -3.94 -17.14 -9.68
N ILE A 248 -3.57 -18.04 -10.61
CA ILE A 248 -3.54 -19.47 -10.34
C ILE A 248 -2.56 -19.80 -9.20
N PRO A 249 -1.27 -19.42 -9.28
CA PRO A 249 -0.34 -19.70 -8.19
C PRO A 249 -0.69 -18.91 -6.91
N ALA A 250 -1.28 -17.71 -7.02
CA ALA A 250 -1.69 -16.94 -5.85
C ALA A 250 -2.83 -17.60 -5.07
N ILE A 251 -3.83 -18.14 -5.77
CA ILE A 251 -4.94 -18.89 -5.12
C ILE A 251 -4.41 -20.13 -4.40
N ASP A 252 -3.48 -20.84 -5.01
CA ASP A 252 -2.85 -22.00 -4.41
C ASP A 252 -2.03 -21.63 -3.16
N HIS A 253 -1.22 -20.56 -3.26
CA HIS A 253 -0.45 -20.05 -2.13
C HIS A 253 -1.33 -19.55 -0.97
N VAL A 254 -2.43 -18.84 -1.27
CA VAL A 254 -3.38 -18.36 -0.26
C VAL A 254 -3.94 -19.50 0.58
N ARG A 255 -4.22 -20.67 -0.03
CA ARG A 255 -4.74 -21.84 0.68
C ARG A 255 -3.78 -22.41 1.71
N ASP A 256 -2.46 -22.27 1.47
CA ASP A 256 -1.40 -22.77 2.34
C ASP A 256 -0.84 -21.70 3.29
N SER A 257 -1.42 -20.50 3.27
CA SER A 257 -0.92 -19.33 4.01
C SER A 257 -1.87 -18.86 5.10
N ALA A 258 -1.41 -17.89 5.89
CA ALA A 258 -2.22 -17.20 6.89
C ALA A 258 -3.55 -16.62 6.34
N ARG A 259 -3.62 -16.34 5.05
CA ARG A 259 -4.84 -15.83 4.38
C ARG A 259 -5.95 -16.88 4.19
N SER A 260 -5.65 -18.16 4.39
CA SER A 260 -6.68 -19.21 4.40
C SER A 260 -7.60 -19.13 5.62
N ARG A 261 -7.18 -18.45 6.68
CA ARG A 261 -7.94 -18.28 7.92
C ARG A 261 -8.93 -17.11 7.77
N VAL A 262 -10.10 -17.26 8.40
CA VAL A 262 -11.04 -16.13 8.56
C VAL A 262 -10.41 -15.08 9.48
N PHE A 263 -10.35 -13.85 9.04
CA PHE A 263 -9.83 -12.77 9.87
C PHE A 263 -10.83 -12.37 10.94
N GLU A 264 -10.33 -12.03 12.12
CA GLU A 264 -11.15 -11.42 13.15
C GLU A 264 -11.75 -10.08 12.68
N PHE A 265 -12.95 -9.76 13.13
CA PHE A 265 -13.62 -8.51 12.75
C PHE A 265 -12.80 -7.26 13.10
N SER A 266 -12.04 -7.31 14.19
CA SER A 266 -11.08 -6.26 14.57
C SER A 266 -10.07 -5.94 13.47
N LEU A 267 -9.54 -6.97 12.78
CA LEU A 267 -8.61 -6.83 11.67
C LEU A 267 -9.32 -6.40 10.37
N VAL A 268 -10.52 -6.92 10.12
CA VAL A 268 -11.35 -6.54 8.96
C VAL A 268 -11.76 -5.08 9.04
N SER A 269 -12.15 -4.59 10.22
CA SER A 269 -12.57 -3.20 10.47
C SER A 269 -11.41 -2.24 10.76
N ALA A 270 -10.17 -2.74 10.85
CA ALA A 270 -9.00 -1.88 11.02
C ALA A 270 -8.92 -0.84 9.90
N TRP A 271 -8.53 0.38 10.21
CA TRP A 271 -8.55 1.52 9.30
C TRP A 271 -9.94 1.77 8.66
N SER A 272 -11.01 1.68 9.44
CA SER A 272 -12.31 2.25 9.07
C SER A 272 -12.21 3.77 9.04
N MET A 273 -12.74 4.39 7.99
CA MET A 273 -12.68 5.85 7.80
C MET A 273 -13.54 6.56 8.85
N PRO A 274 -12.98 7.45 9.68
CA PRO A 274 -13.79 8.21 10.63
C PRO A 274 -14.60 9.30 9.94
N TRP A 275 -15.76 9.65 10.50
CA TRP A 275 -16.63 10.70 9.94
C TRP A 275 -15.94 12.06 9.81
N ALA A 276 -15.04 12.39 10.75
CA ALA A 276 -14.28 13.64 10.70
C ALA A 276 -13.43 13.79 9.43
N LYS A 277 -13.08 12.68 8.75
CA LYS A 277 -12.27 12.70 7.53
C LYS A 277 -12.97 13.41 6.36
N PHE A 278 -14.28 13.51 6.34
CA PHE A 278 -14.99 14.27 5.31
C PHE A 278 -14.57 15.75 5.29
N ALA A 279 -14.15 16.32 6.41
CA ALA A 279 -13.65 17.69 6.46
C ALA A 279 -12.39 17.89 5.60
N GLU A 280 -11.59 16.83 5.40
CA GLU A 280 -10.41 16.91 4.54
C GLU A 280 -10.75 17.15 3.07
N ALA A 281 -11.97 16.86 2.61
CA ALA A 281 -12.37 17.21 1.25
C ALA A 281 -12.38 18.73 0.99
N VAL A 282 -12.40 19.53 2.06
CA VAL A 282 -12.38 21.02 2.03
C VAL A 282 -11.09 21.56 2.65
N TYR A 283 -10.69 20.99 3.78
CA TYR A 283 -9.54 21.41 4.59
C TYR A 283 -8.55 20.24 4.71
N PRO A 284 -7.58 20.11 3.80
CA PRO A 284 -6.80 18.88 3.62
C PRO A 284 -6.03 18.41 4.85
N ASN A 285 -5.62 19.34 5.74
CA ASN A 285 -4.88 19.02 6.96
C ASN A 285 -5.75 19.10 8.22
N PHE A 286 -7.06 18.98 8.08
CA PHE A 286 -8.00 19.08 9.21
C PHE A 286 -7.70 18.07 10.33
N LEU A 287 -7.26 16.87 9.98
CA LEU A 287 -6.94 15.79 10.93
C LEU A 287 -5.45 15.76 11.34
N GLY A 288 -4.63 16.61 10.75
CA GLY A 288 -3.21 16.70 11.03
C GLY A 288 -2.34 16.45 9.82
N HIS A 289 -1.04 16.61 10.04
CA HIS A 289 -0.02 16.46 9.03
C HIS A 289 0.62 15.08 9.12
N MET A 290 0.80 14.43 7.97
CA MET A 290 1.57 13.19 7.83
C MET A 290 3.05 13.46 7.51
N SER A 291 3.51 14.70 7.70
CA SER A 291 4.91 15.05 7.50
C SER A 291 5.81 14.21 8.41
N ILE A 292 6.78 13.59 7.81
CA ILE A 292 7.63 12.56 8.41
C ILE A 292 8.62 13.12 9.41
N ASP A 293 9.00 14.35 9.25
CA ASP A 293 9.81 14.99 10.29
C ASP A 293 9.06 15.01 11.63
N ARG A 294 7.76 14.72 11.61
CA ARG A 294 6.90 14.90 12.76
C ARG A 294 5.70 13.95 12.75
N ILE A 295 5.90 12.62 12.83
CA ILE A 295 4.82 11.61 13.01
C ILE A 295 3.88 11.99 14.16
N THR A 296 4.37 12.77 15.13
CA THR A 296 3.61 13.28 16.27
C THR A 296 2.60 14.38 15.92
N TRP A 297 2.50 14.82 14.66
CA TRP A 297 1.67 15.93 14.24
C TRP A 297 0.36 15.54 13.56
N TYR A 298 0.10 14.25 13.45
CA TYR A 298 -1.23 13.76 13.12
C TYR A 298 -2.07 13.70 14.40
N TRP A 299 -2.74 14.81 14.73
CA TRP A 299 -3.49 14.93 16.00
C TRP A 299 -4.73 14.06 16.08
N ALA A 300 -5.27 13.62 14.95
CA ALA A 300 -6.42 12.71 14.90
C ALA A 300 -6.07 11.23 15.05
N GLY A 301 -4.87 10.89 15.52
CA GLY A 301 -4.44 9.49 15.70
C GLY A 301 -5.39 8.64 16.58
N GLY A 302 -6.05 9.26 17.56
CA GLY A 302 -7.06 8.62 18.38
C GLY A 302 -8.32 8.14 17.65
N LEU A 303 -8.58 8.67 16.44
CA LEU A 303 -9.68 8.21 15.58
C LEU A 303 -9.37 6.87 14.85
N TYR A 304 -8.13 6.41 14.91
CA TYR A 304 -7.67 5.14 14.34
C TYR A 304 -7.11 4.23 15.44
N PRO A 305 -7.98 3.59 16.25
CA PRO A 305 -7.55 2.77 17.39
C PRO A 305 -6.57 1.67 16.99
N GLY A 306 -5.48 1.55 17.72
CA GLY A 306 -4.42 0.57 17.44
C GLY A 306 -3.51 0.88 16.24
N MET A 307 -3.92 1.83 15.35
CA MET A 307 -3.17 2.19 14.15
C MET A 307 -2.43 3.54 14.30
N GLY A 308 -3.02 4.50 15.01
CA GLY A 308 -2.44 5.83 15.27
C GLY A 308 -2.34 6.76 14.06
N SER A 309 -2.66 6.28 12.86
CA SER A 309 -2.61 7.04 11.60
C SER A 309 -3.59 6.48 10.57
N PRO A 310 -4.02 7.26 9.55
CA PRO A 310 -4.93 6.79 8.52
C PRO A 310 -4.25 5.79 7.56
N PHE A 311 -5.06 4.97 6.90
CA PHE A 311 -4.60 4.16 5.77
C PHE A 311 -4.35 5.02 4.53
N ILE A 312 -5.32 5.86 4.17
CA ILE A 312 -5.24 6.87 3.11
C ILE A 312 -4.91 8.22 3.77
N PHE A 313 -3.78 8.81 3.45
CA PHE A 313 -3.28 10.00 4.13
C PHE A 313 -4.16 11.23 3.92
N SER A 314 -4.75 11.39 2.73
CA SER A 314 -5.65 12.50 2.43
C SER A 314 -6.69 12.09 1.41
N ILE A 315 -7.92 12.60 1.55
CA ILE A 315 -8.98 12.46 0.55
C ILE A 315 -9.15 13.71 -0.30
N TYR A 316 -8.30 14.70 -0.14
CA TYR A 316 -8.38 15.97 -0.83
C TYR A 316 -8.12 15.85 -2.33
N SER A 317 -8.99 16.41 -3.15
CA SER A 317 -8.87 16.39 -4.62
C SER A 317 -8.93 17.78 -5.25
N GLY A 318 -8.80 18.83 -4.40
CA GLY A 318 -8.87 20.24 -4.77
C GLY A 318 -10.21 20.91 -4.39
N LEU A 319 -10.12 22.13 -3.88
CA LEU A 319 -11.29 22.90 -3.44
C LEU A 319 -12.26 23.17 -4.60
N LEU A 320 -11.75 23.40 -5.82
CA LEU A 320 -12.58 23.56 -7.01
C LEU A 320 -13.44 22.32 -7.30
N VAL A 321 -12.85 21.11 -7.20
CA VAL A 321 -13.58 19.84 -7.41
C VAL A 321 -14.70 19.69 -6.38
N THR A 322 -14.42 19.96 -5.12
CA THR A 322 -15.40 19.87 -4.05
C THR A 322 -16.53 20.88 -4.23
N ALA A 323 -16.22 22.13 -4.62
CA ALA A 323 -17.20 23.16 -4.90
C ALA A 323 -18.13 22.78 -6.08
N LEU A 324 -17.56 22.23 -7.15
CA LEU A 324 -18.33 21.79 -8.31
C LEU A 324 -19.18 20.54 -8.02
N MET A 325 -18.69 19.63 -7.15
CA MET A 325 -19.49 18.50 -6.69
C MET A 325 -20.69 18.96 -5.86
N VAL A 326 -20.50 19.93 -4.98
CA VAL A 326 -21.63 20.52 -4.23
C VAL A 326 -22.60 21.22 -5.17
N ALA A 327 -22.11 21.98 -6.14
CA ALA A 327 -22.97 22.57 -7.18
C ALA A 327 -23.78 21.51 -7.93
N ALA A 328 -23.21 20.35 -8.23
CA ALA A 328 -23.90 19.25 -8.90
C ALA A 328 -25.08 18.69 -8.09
N ILE A 329 -25.03 18.75 -6.76
CA ILE A 329 -26.16 18.33 -5.90
C ILE A 329 -27.38 19.25 -6.12
N PHE A 330 -27.16 20.55 -6.27
CA PHE A 330 -28.23 21.54 -6.49
C PHE A 330 -28.73 21.53 -7.93
N VAL A 331 -27.84 21.48 -8.90
CA VAL A 331 -28.18 21.55 -10.33
C VAL A 331 -28.72 20.23 -10.89
N ARG A 332 -28.42 19.09 -10.23
CA ARG A 332 -28.90 17.74 -10.55
C ARG A 332 -28.70 17.34 -12.02
N PRO A 333 -27.46 17.32 -12.51
CA PRO A 333 -27.19 16.98 -13.91
C PRO A 333 -27.62 15.55 -14.25
N ARG A 334 -27.81 15.27 -15.56
CA ARG A 334 -28.05 13.90 -16.03
C ARG A 334 -26.90 13.00 -15.62
N GLY A 335 -27.20 11.85 -15.02
CA GLY A 335 -26.20 10.94 -14.45
C GLY A 335 -25.72 11.29 -13.03
N GLY A 336 -26.02 12.46 -12.49
CA GLY A 336 -25.66 12.86 -11.13
C GLY A 336 -26.18 11.88 -10.06
N ARG A 337 -27.41 11.38 -10.22
CA ARG A 337 -27.97 10.35 -9.30
C ARG A 337 -27.15 9.08 -9.27
N PHE A 338 -26.65 8.64 -10.43
CA PHE A 338 -25.78 7.46 -10.50
C PHE A 338 -24.48 7.69 -9.73
N VAL A 339 -23.83 8.84 -9.93
CA VAL A 339 -22.62 9.21 -9.19
C VAL A 339 -22.89 9.29 -7.69
N LEU A 340 -24.00 9.87 -7.25
CA LEU A 340 -24.39 9.93 -5.83
C LEU A 340 -24.58 8.53 -5.23
N ILE A 341 -25.18 7.59 -5.96
CA ILE A 341 -25.33 6.19 -5.53
C ILE A 341 -23.95 5.52 -5.40
N LEU A 342 -23.07 5.70 -6.39
CA LEU A 342 -21.70 5.19 -6.32
C LEU A 342 -20.96 5.74 -5.10
N CYS A 343 -21.03 7.05 -4.87
CA CYS A 343 -20.43 7.69 -3.71
C CYS A 343 -21.02 7.12 -2.41
N ALA A 344 -22.34 6.99 -2.31
CA ALA A 344 -22.98 6.47 -1.10
C ALA A 344 -22.53 5.03 -0.77
N ILE A 345 -22.49 4.14 -1.76
CA ILE A 345 -22.03 2.76 -1.58
C ILE A 345 -20.55 2.74 -1.20
N SER A 346 -19.71 3.47 -1.91
CA SER A 346 -18.28 3.56 -1.67
C SER A 346 -17.97 4.11 -0.26
N LEU A 347 -18.64 5.18 0.14
CA LEU A 347 -18.48 5.78 1.46
C LEU A 347 -19.00 4.88 2.56
N LEU A 348 -20.13 4.19 2.36
CA LEU A 348 -20.67 3.24 3.34
C LEU A 348 -19.69 2.09 3.61
N LEU A 349 -19.03 1.61 2.55
CA LEU A 349 -17.98 0.61 2.67
C LEU A 349 -16.72 1.17 3.34
N ALA A 350 -16.32 2.41 3.00
CA ALA A 350 -15.13 3.06 3.57
C ALA A 350 -15.29 3.38 5.07
N LEU A 351 -16.50 3.76 5.51
CA LEU A 351 -16.81 3.97 6.93
C LEU A 351 -16.68 2.69 7.77
N GLY A 352 -16.76 1.52 7.14
CA GLY A 352 -16.41 0.25 7.74
C GLY A 352 -17.09 -0.01 9.09
N GLY A 353 -16.28 -0.20 10.14
CA GLY A 353 -16.74 -0.47 11.50
C GLY A 353 -17.50 0.68 12.17
N HIS A 354 -17.48 1.90 11.61
CA HIS A 354 -18.29 3.02 12.09
C HIS A 354 -19.76 2.94 11.67
N THR A 355 -20.13 1.92 10.89
CA THR A 355 -21.51 1.62 10.49
C THR A 355 -21.82 0.13 10.68
N PRO A 356 -23.08 -0.27 10.90
CA PRO A 356 -23.44 -1.67 11.04
C PRO A 356 -23.31 -2.47 9.73
N PHE A 357 -23.12 -1.81 8.60
CA PHE A 357 -23.13 -2.41 7.28
C PHE A 357 -21.97 -3.42 7.08
N LEU A 358 -20.73 -3.03 7.45
CA LEU A 358 -19.59 -3.94 7.36
C LEU A 358 -19.76 -5.16 8.28
N GLN A 359 -20.31 -4.95 9.49
CA GLN A 359 -20.57 -6.05 10.41
C GLN A 359 -21.61 -7.02 9.86
N PHE A 360 -22.64 -6.50 9.19
CA PHE A 360 -23.62 -7.32 8.49
C PHE A 360 -22.95 -8.16 7.40
N LEU A 361 -22.15 -7.56 6.52
CA LEU A 361 -21.42 -8.29 5.46
C LEU A 361 -20.46 -9.33 6.04
N TYR A 362 -19.79 -9.02 7.14
CA TYR A 362 -18.90 -9.95 7.82
C TYR A 362 -19.65 -11.16 8.37
N LYS A 363 -20.78 -10.94 9.09
CA LYS A 363 -21.63 -12.02 9.60
C LYS A 363 -22.27 -12.86 8.48
N ALA A 364 -22.54 -12.27 7.33
CA ALA A 364 -23.01 -12.96 6.14
C ALA A 364 -21.90 -13.76 5.41
N GLY A 365 -20.65 -13.73 5.89
CA GLY A 365 -19.53 -14.44 5.28
C GLY A 365 -18.94 -13.77 4.04
N ILE A 366 -19.42 -12.57 3.66
CA ILE A 366 -19.02 -11.87 2.43
C ILE A 366 -17.71 -11.11 2.61
N ALA A 367 -17.50 -10.47 3.77
CA ALA A 367 -16.37 -9.57 4.01
C ALA A 367 -15.30 -10.14 4.97
N THR A 368 -15.19 -11.46 5.09
CA THR A 368 -14.32 -12.14 6.09
C THR A 368 -12.83 -12.04 5.78
N SER A 369 -12.46 -11.72 4.54
CA SER A 369 -11.06 -11.62 4.09
C SER A 369 -10.69 -10.23 3.56
N ILE A 370 -11.62 -9.27 3.57
CA ILE A 370 -11.40 -7.88 3.13
C ILE A 370 -10.90 -7.09 4.33
N ARG A 371 -9.77 -6.41 4.17
CA ARG A 371 -9.18 -5.56 5.23
C ARG A 371 -9.14 -4.12 4.79
N TYR A 372 -9.14 -3.21 5.79
CA TYR A 372 -8.87 -1.79 5.60
C TYR A 372 -9.94 -1.10 4.76
N PRO A 373 -11.14 -0.88 5.34
CA PRO A 373 -12.31 -0.30 4.66
C PRO A 373 -12.05 1.04 3.99
N GLU A 374 -11.14 1.85 4.52
CA GLU A 374 -10.79 3.16 3.95
C GLU A 374 -10.34 3.09 2.48
N LYS A 375 -9.89 1.93 1.99
CA LYS A 375 -9.56 1.69 0.57
C LYS A 375 -10.72 2.00 -0.38
N PHE A 376 -11.96 1.82 0.09
CA PHE A 376 -13.15 2.01 -0.75
C PHE A 376 -13.41 3.46 -1.12
N ILE A 377 -12.74 4.45 -0.51
CA ILE A 377 -12.88 5.86 -0.85
C ILE A 377 -12.46 6.16 -2.31
N LEU A 378 -11.63 5.33 -2.93
CA LEU A 378 -11.15 5.50 -4.29
C LEU A 378 -12.30 5.73 -5.30
N ILE A 379 -13.33 4.90 -5.24
CA ILE A 379 -14.44 4.97 -6.21
C ILE A 379 -15.28 6.25 -5.99
N ALA A 380 -15.48 6.66 -4.73
CA ALA A 380 -16.18 7.91 -4.44
C ALA A 380 -15.43 9.11 -5.03
N VAL A 381 -14.13 9.21 -4.77
CA VAL A 381 -13.30 10.32 -5.26
C VAL A 381 -13.20 10.30 -6.79
N PHE A 382 -13.01 9.13 -7.39
CA PHE A 382 -13.01 8.97 -8.85
C PHE A 382 -14.32 9.47 -9.47
N ALA A 383 -15.47 9.06 -8.92
CA ALA A 383 -16.79 9.45 -9.40
C ALA A 383 -17.06 10.95 -9.20
N VAL A 384 -16.64 11.52 -8.06
CA VAL A 384 -16.71 12.96 -7.77
C VAL A 384 -15.93 13.76 -8.81
N ILE A 385 -14.70 13.35 -9.15
CA ILE A 385 -13.89 14.07 -10.13
C ILE A 385 -14.50 13.98 -11.53
N LEU A 386 -15.07 12.83 -11.92
CA LEU A 386 -15.78 12.70 -13.20
C LEU A 386 -16.96 13.68 -13.28
N LEU A 387 -17.77 13.79 -12.23
CA LEU A 387 -18.92 14.68 -12.19
C LEU A 387 -18.50 16.16 -12.12
N ALA A 388 -17.52 16.48 -11.27
CA ALA A 388 -17.00 17.84 -11.14
C ALA A 388 -16.42 18.35 -12.47
N SER A 389 -15.74 17.47 -13.24
CA SER A 389 -15.20 17.82 -14.56
C SER A 389 -16.32 18.15 -15.58
N GLN A 390 -17.46 17.44 -15.52
CA GLN A 390 -18.63 17.78 -16.33
C GLN A 390 -19.27 19.09 -15.88
N MET A 391 -19.31 19.35 -14.57
CA MET A 391 -19.81 20.64 -14.06
C MET A 391 -18.90 21.79 -14.46
N LEU A 392 -17.59 21.59 -14.44
CA LEU A 392 -16.63 22.56 -14.91
C LEU A 392 -16.82 22.87 -16.40
N ASP A 393 -17.11 21.85 -17.20
CA ASP A 393 -17.36 22.01 -18.63
C ASP A 393 -18.60 22.87 -18.88
N ARG A 394 -19.68 22.65 -18.13
CA ARG A 394 -20.89 23.47 -18.16
C ARG A 394 -20.64 24.89 -17.63
N LEU A 395 -19.88 25.05 -16.54
CA LEU A 395 -19.48 26.36 -16.04
C LEU A 395 -18.75 27.15 -17.12
N LEU A 396 -17.86 26.51 -17.87
CA LEU A 396 -17.17 27.13 -19.01
C LEU A 396 -18.14 27.53 -20.14
N ASP A 397 -19.34 26.98 -20.22
CA ASP A 397 -20.41 27.45 -21.12
C ASP A 397 -21.21 28.61 -20.57
N GLY A 398 -20.94 29.05 -19.36
CA GLY A 398 -21.62 30.17 -18.73
C GLY A 398 -22.83 29.75 -17.89
N ASP A 399 -22.91 28.50 -17.44
CA ASP A 399 -23.96 28.02 -16.57
C ASP A 399 -23.90 28.73 -15.21
N GLU A 400 -24.83 29.69 -15.02
CA GLU A 400 -24.86 30.59 -13.88
C GLU A 400 -25.25 29.86 -12.59
N ASP A 401 -26.13 28.86 -12.67
CA ASP A 401 -26.59 28.10 -11.50
C ASP A 401 -25.40 27.34 -10.86
N ILE A 402 -24.56 26.76 -11.69
CA ILE A 402 -23.33 26.07 -11.23
C ILE A 402 -22.39 27.08 -10.58
N ARG A 403 -22.19 28.24 -11.23
CA ARG A 403 -21.33 29.31 -10.72
C ARG A 403 -21.79 29.78 -9.35
N GLN A 404 -23.09 30.08 -9.20
CA GLN A 404 -23.64 30.58 -7.98
C GLN A 404 -23.62 29.58 -6.84
N ALA A 405 -23.97 28.32 -7.12
CA ALA A 405 -23.88 27.25 -6.12
C ALA A 405 -22.44 27.04 -5.65
N ALA A 406 -21.45 27.02 -6.57
CA ALA A 406 -20.03 26.90 -6.23
C ALA A 406 -19.55 28.13 -5.43
N LEU A 407 -19.93 29.36 -5.81
CA LEU A 407 -19.61 30.58 -5.07
C LEU A 407 -20.18 30.54 -3.65
N GLY A 408 -21.44 30.16 -3.49
CA GLY A 408 -22.07 30.04 -2.18
C GLY A 408 -21.36 29.06 -1.27
N PHE A 409 -20.98 27.90 -1.79
CA PHE A 409 -20.21 26.90 -1.05
C PHE A 409 -18.82 27.44 -0.67
N VAL A 410 -18.07 28.01 -1.62
CA VAL A 410 -16.73 28.55 -1.35
C VAL A 410 -16.80 29.72 -0.36
N ALA A 411 -17.80 30.61 -0.46
CA ALA A 411 -18.00 31.68 0.50
C ALA A 411 -18.24 31.14 1.91
N ALA A 412 -19.12 30.13 2.05
CA ALA A 412 -19.43 29.53 3.35
C ALA A 412 -18.21 28.88 3.97
N THR A 413 -17.45 28.08 3.20
CA THR A 413 -16.24 27.40 3.70
C THR A 413 -15.12 28.39 4.01
N THR A 414 -14.97 29.45 3.21
CA THR A 414 -14.00 30.54 3.47
C THR A 414 -14.37 31.30 4.74
N MET A 415 -15.65 31.58 4.95
CA MET A 415 -16.14 32.23 6.18
C MET A 415 -15.87 31.34 7.41
N VAL A 416 -16.11 30.02 7.32
CA VAL A 416 -15.78 29.08 8.41
C VAL A 416 -14.28 29.13 8.72
N ALA A 417 -13.43 29.05 7.69
CA ALA A 417 -11.99 29.16 7.87
C ALA A 417 -11.58 30.50 8.53
N GLY A 418 -12.21 31.60 8.12
CA GLY A 418 -11.97 32.93 8.70
C GLY A 418 -12.40 33.04 10.16
N VAL A 419 -13.58 32.49 10.52
CA VAL A 419 -14.04 32.46 11.91
C VAL A 419 -13.09 31.64 12.79
N ILE A 420 -12.64 30.49 12.31
CA ILE A 420 -11.70 29.66 13.06
C ILE A 420 -10.34 30.36 13.18
N ALA A 421 -9.80 30.93 12.09
CA ALA A 421 -8.56 31.68 12.11
C ALA A 421 -8.61 32.89 13.08
N LEU A 422 -9.76 33.59 13.15
CA LEU A 422 -9.97 34.66 14.13
C LEU A 422 -10.08 34.12 15.57
N SER A 423 -10.73 32.97 15.76
CA SER A 423 -10.84 32.34 17.08
C SER A 423 -9.49 31.95 17.67
N GLU A 424 -8.47 31.71 16.83
CA GLU A 424 -7.10 31.40 17.23
C GLU A 424 -6.40 32.54 17.95
N LEU A 425 -6.88 33.78 17.76
CA LEU A 425 -6.41 34.94 18.50
C LEU A 425 -6.90 34.94 19.95
N THR A 426 -7.77 34.01 20.32
CA THR A 426 -8.36 33.91 21.65
C THR A 426 -7.74 32.72 22.43
N PRO A 427 -7.65 32.79 23.75
CA PRO A 427 -7.15 31.67 24.56
C PRO A 427 -8.11 30.45 24.55
N TYR A 428 -9.36 30.64 24.10
CA TYR A 428 -10.35 29.56 24.00
C TYR A 428 -10.00 28.54 22.93
N TYR A 429 -9.41 28.98 21.82
CA TYR A 429 -9.02 28.05 20.73
C TYR A 429 -8.09 26.96 21.22
N ASN A 430 -7.00 27.31 21.89
CA ASN A 430 -6.01 26.34 22.38
C ASN A 430 -6.66 25.29 23.29
N ARG A 431 -7.57 25.72 24.17
CA ARG A 431 -8.27 24.84 25.10
C ARG A 431 -9.23 23.91 24.35
N THR A 432 -10.02 24.46 23.42
CA THR A 432 -11.00 23.70 22.64
C THR A 432 -10.31 22.70 21.72
N PHE A 433 -9.25 23.12 21.03
CA PHE A 433 -8.47 22.27 20.15
C PHE A 433 -7.81 21.10 20.93
N SER A 434 -7.14 21.41 22.03
CA SER A 434 -6.51 20.37 22.87
C SER A 434 -7.54 19.40 23.46
N TRP A 435 -8.72 19.91 23.86
CA TRP A 435 -9.83 19.06 24.33
C TRP A 435 -10.39 18.17 23.22
N LEU A 436 -10.65 18.72 22.03
CA LEU A 436 -11.21 18.00 20.88
C LEU A 436 -10.32 16.83 20.44
N TRP A 437 -9.00 17.04 20.45
CA TRP A 437 -8.04 16.06 19.98
C TRP A 437 -7.32 15.29 21.08
N GLY A 438 -7.69 15.50 22.34
CA GLY A 438 -7.10 14.80 23.50
C GLY A 438 -5.60 15.07 23.70
N LEU A 439 -5.13 16.28 23.35
CA LEU A 439 -3.71 16.64 23.38
C LEU A 439 -3.32 17.18 24.77
N ASN A 440 -2.14 16.75 25.25
CA ASN A 440 -1.53 17.34 26.44
C ASN A 440 -1.04 18.78 26.12
N GLN A 441 -1.33 19.75 27.00
CA GLN A 441 -1.01 21.16 26.80
C GLN A 441 0.49 21.42 26.56
N SER A 442 1.38 20.61 27.13
CA SER A 442 2.82 20.74 26.93
C SER A 442 3.32 20.27 25.55
N ALA A 443 2.55 19.38 24.88
CA ALA A 443 2.90 18.89 23.54
C ALA A 443 2.22 19.71 22.43
N ALA A 444 1.29 20.59 22.79
CA ALA A 444 0.40 21.26 21.84
C ALA A 444 1.02 22.44 21.07
N GLY A 445 2.13 23.04 21.54
CA GLY A 445 2.63 24.30 20.98
C GLY A 445 2.90 24.26 19.47
N GLY A 446 3.68 23.29 19.00
CA GLY A 446 4.00 23.15 17.57
C GLY A 446 2.81 22.70 16.72
N ILE A 447 1.91 21.89 17.28
CA ILE A 447 0.68 21.45 16.63
C ILE A 447 -0.27 22.63 16.44
N LEU A 448 -0.42 23.47 17.45
CA LEU A 448 -1.27 24.67 17.40
C LEU A 448 -0.77 25.68 16.36
N GLU A 449 0.55 25.87 16.26
CA GLU A 449 1.14 26.74 15.24
C GLU A 449 0.86 26.25 13.82
N LEU A 450 0.98 24.92 13.59
CA LEU A 450 0.61 24.32 12.30
C LEU A 450 -0.87 24.50 11.99
N SER A 451 -1.73 24.19 12.94
CA SER A 451 -3.17 24.36 12.76
C SER A 451 -3.53 25.79 12.39
N ARG A 452 -2.93 26.78 13.06
CA ARG A 452 -3.09 28.20 12.71
C ARG A 452 -2.70 28.51 11.27
N ARG A 453 -1.51 28.05 10.88
CA ARG A 453 -1.04 28.22 9.50
C ARG A 453 -2.02 27.62 8.50
N ASP A 454 -2.57 26.43 8.78
CA ASP A 454 -3.49 25.76 7.87
C ASP A 454 -4.81 26.51 7.70
N TRP A 455 -5.35 27.11 8.77
CA TRP A 455 -6.56 27.90 8.66
C TRP A 455 -6.34 29.21 7.89
N VAL A 456 -5.18 29.85 8.03
CA VAL A 456 -4.80 31.03 7.22
C VAL A 456 -4.65 30.63 5.75
N ILE A 457 -4.02 29.49 5.46
CA ILE A 457 -3.92 28.96 4.09
C ILE A 457 -5.31 28.62 3.54
N ALA A 458 -6.18 27.99 4.32
CA ALA A 458 -7.54 27.66 3.92
C ALA A 458 -8.34 28.93 3.59
N LEU A 459 -8.22 29.99 4.40
CA LEU A 459 -8.83 31.29 4.14
C LEU A 459 -8.32 31.89 2.84
N GLY A 460 -7.00 31.93 2.63
CA GLY A 460 -6.39 32.45 1.40
C GLY A 460 -6.82 31.66 0.16
N ARG A 461 -6.81 30.32 0.23
CA ARG A 461 -7.21 29.40 -0.82
C ARG A 461 -8.69 29.61 -1.20
N GLY A 462 -9.56 29.69 -0.19
CA GLY A 462 -10.97 29.97 -0.39
C GLY A 462 -11.21 31.34 -1.02
N GLY A 463 -10.52 32.38 -0.53
CA GLY A 463 -10.59 33.73 -1.07
C GLY A 463 -10.18 33.83 -2.53
N VAL A 464 -9.08 33.17 -2.93
CA VAL A 464 -8.62 33.13 -4.32
C VAL A 464 -9.64 32.42 -5.21
N LEU A 465 -10.15 31.24 -4.80
CA LEU A 465 -11.17 30.53 -5.58
C LEU A 465 -12.47 31.32 -5.67
N PHE A 466 -12.90 31.96 -4.59
CA PHE A 466 -14.06 32.84 -4.59
C PHE A 466 -13.88 33.97 -5.61
N ALA A 467 -12.73 34.65 -5.60
CA ALA A 467 -12.44 35.71 -6.56
C ALA A 467 -12.42 35.20 -8.00
N LEU A 468 -11.84 34.03 -8.27
CA LEU A 468 -11.86 33.41 -9.60
C LEU A 468 -13.27 33.12 -10.09
N LEU A 469 -14.15 32.57 -9.26
CA LEU A 469 -15.54 32.28 -9.61
C LEU A 469 -16.36 33.56 -9.76
N TRP A 470 -16.13 34.58 -8.91
CA TRP A 470 -16.79 35.86 -8.98
C TRP A 470 -16.40 36.68 -10.22
N LEU A 471 -15.12 36.65 -10.59
CA LEU A 471 -14.58 37.32 -11.77
C LEU A 471 -14.87 36.58 -13.08
N PHE A 472 -15.36 35.33 -13.03
CA PHE A 472 -15.58 34.50 -14.23
C PHE A 472 -16.32 35.25 -15.37
N PRO A 473 -17.45 35.97 -15.13
CA PRO A 473 -18.15 36.68 -16.20
C PRO A 473 -17.40 37.88 -16.79
N ARG A 474 -16.38 38.39 -16.05
CA ARG A 474 -15.60 39.58 -16.43
C ARG A 474 -14.29 39.25 -17.13
N LEU A 475 -13.80 38.03 -16.96
CA LEU A 475 -12.52 37.61 -17.53
C LEU A 475 -12.72 36.94 -18.90
N ARG A 476 -11.75 37.11 -19.79
CA ARG A 476 -11.69 36.32 -21.01
C ARG A 476 -11.58 34.84 -20.64
N ARG A 477 -12.38 33.95 -21.24
CA ARG A 477 -12.43 32.51 -20.95
C ARG A 477 -11.03 31.86 -20.92
N ARG A 478 -10.15 32.20 -21.88
CA ARG A 478 -8.78 31.66 -21.92
C ARG A 478 -7.97 32.05 -20.70
N LEU A 479 -8.05 33.32 -20.28
CA LEU A 479 -7.35 33.78 -19.09
C LEU A 479 -7.88 33.09 -17.83
N TRP A 480 -9.20 32.96 -17.70
CA TRP A 480 -9.80 32.26 -16.56
C TRP A 480 -9.32 30.80 -16.47
N ILE A 481 -9.26 30.05 -17.61
CA ILE A 481 -8.77 28.68 -17.65
C ILE A 481 -7.32 28.60 -17.17
N VAL A 482 -6.47 29.53 -17.57
CA VAL A 482 -5.05 29.56 -17.12
C VAL A 482 -4.97 29.82 -15.62
N LEU A 483 -5.74 30.82 -15.11
CA LEU A 483 -5.76 31.14 -13.70
C LEU A 483 -6.32 29.99 -12.85
N ALA A 484 -7.38 29.32 -13.33
CA ALA A 484 -7.94 28.14 -12.68
C ALA A 484 -6.93 26.96 -12.66
N ALA A 485 -6.17 26.77 -13.75
CA ALA A 485 -5.13 25.75 -13.80
C ALA A 485 -3.99 26.07 -12.82
N LEU A 486 -3.53 27.31 -12.78
CA LEU A 486 -2.53 27.75 -11.80
C LEU A 486 -3.03 27.58 -10.35
N PHE A 487 -4.30 27.92 -10.11
CA PHE A 487 -4.92 27.71 -8.81
C PHE A 487 -4.93 26.23 -8.42
N VAL A 488 -5.38 25.32 -9.31
CA VAL A 488 -5.44 23.87 -9.02
C VAL A 488 -4.05 23.31 -8.76
N VAL A 489 -3.04 23.73 -9.52
CA VAL A 489 -1.66 23.32 -9.29
C VAL A 489 -1.15 23.84 -7.94
N ALA A 490 -1.37 25.13 -7.64
CA ALA A 490 -0.95 25.72 -6.37
C ALA A 490 -1.70 25.12 -5.16
N ASP A 491 -2.94 24.71 -5.35
CA ASP A 491 -3.79 24.09 -4.34
C ASP A 491 -3.34 22.65 -4.01
N LEU A 492 -2.99 21.85 -5.03
CA LEU A 492 -2.67 20.43 -4.86
C LEU A 492 -1.18 20.17 -4.58
N THR A 493 -0.25 20.98 -5.12
CA THR A 493 1.20 20.70 -5.04
C THR A 493 1.73 20.60 -3.61
N PRO A 494 1.42 21.52 -2.67
CA PRO A 494 1.94 21.43 -1.30
C PRO A 494 1.50 20.13 -0.61
N ILE A 495 0.25 19.74 -0.80
CA ILE A 495 -0.32 18.52 -0.22
C ILE A 495 0.33 17.29 -0.83
N SER A 496 0.51 17.27 -2.15
CA SER A 496 1.17 16.18 -2.87
C SER A 496 2.61 15.94 -2.40
N GLN A 497 3.34 17.01 -2.10
CA GLN A 497 4.71 16.94 -1.58
C GLN A 497 4.75 16.43 -0.14
N GLU A 498 3.80 16.86 0.69
CA GLU A 498 3.70 16.43 2.07
C GLU A 498 3.34 14.94 2.20
N LEU A 499 2.43 14.43 1.34
CA LEU A 499 2.01 13.03 1.36
C LEU A 499 3.12 12.05 0.97
N ASN A 500 4.07 12.49 0.15
CA ASN A 500 5.14 11.65 -0.38
C ASN A 500 6.51 12.30 -0.17
N PRO A 501 6.95 12.37 1.08
CA PRO A 501 8.27 12.88 1.38
C PRO A 501 9.33 11.95 0.80
N ARG A 502 10.50 12.52 0.57
CA ARG A 502 11.58 11.88 -0.18
C ARG A 502 12.86 11.93 0.62
N MET A 503 13.67 10.90 0.44
CA MET A 503 15.03 10.85 0.99
C MET A 503 16.06 10.91 -0.12
N PRO A 504 17.27 11.45 0.16
CA PRO A 504 18.40 11.34 -0.75
C PRO A 504 18.63 9.88 -1.16
N SER A 505 19.01 9.64 -2.41
CA SER A 505 19.15 8.28 -2.96
C SER A 505 20.22 7.44 -2.27
N ASP A 506 21.21 8.06 -1.61
CA ASP A 506 22.20 7.37 -0.77
C ASP A 506 21.59 6.65 0.44
N PHE A 507 20.39 7.08 0.86
CA PHE A 507 19.64 6.32 1.86
C PHE A 507 19.40 4.86 1.43
N PHE A 508 19.13 4.60 0.15
CA PHE A 508 18.90 3.24 -0.35
C PHE A 508 20.17 2.54 -0.81
N THR A 509 21.08 3.27 -1.44
CA THR A 509 22.29 2.70 -2.07
C THR A 509 23.46 2.54 -1.12
N GLY A 510 23.52 3.31 -0.02
CA GLY A 510 24.57 3.22 0.98
C GLY A 510 24.47 1.92 1.78
N GLN A 511 25.58 1.41 2.28
CA GLN A 511 25.60 0.22 3.14
C GLN A 511 25.39 0.60 4.61
N PRO A 512 24.50 -0.11 5.34
CA PRO A 512 24.35 0.05 6.77
C PRO A 512 25.66 -0.24 7.49
N SER A 513 26.04 0.62 8.45
CA SER A 513 27.27 0.46 9.24
C SER A 513 27.30 -0.87 10.02
N ILE A 514 26.13 -1.35 10.45
CA ILE A 514 26.00 -2.60 11.20
C ILE A 514 26.46 -3.83 10.41
N LEU A 515 26.49 -3.76 9.07
CA LEU A 515 27.02 -4.86 8.24
C LEU A 515 28.53 -5.09 8.44
N ARG A 516 29.25 -4.10 8.98
CA ARG A 516 30.69 -4.22 9.26
C ARG A 516 31.01 -5.14 10.45
N VAL A 517 30.02 -5.38 11.33
CA VAL A 517 30.17 -6.27 12.49
C VAL A 517 29.79 -7.72 12.17
N LEU A 518 29.27 -7.98 10.98
CA LEU A 518 28.98 -9.32 10.51
C LEU A 518 30.20 -9.92 9.80
N PRO A 519 30.38 -11.26 9.81
CA PRO A 519 31.52 -11.92 9.16
C PRO A 519 31.62 -11.57 7.68
N ALA A 520 32.84 -11.29 7.22
CA ALA A 520 33.12 -10.97 5.82
C ALA A 520 32.91 -12.17 4.89
N ASP A 521 33.21 -13.38 5.37
CA ASP A 521 32.92 -14.65 4.71
C ASP A 521 31.44 -14.97 4.93
N ARG A 522 30.61 -14.40 4.11
CA ARG A 522 29.14 -14.52 4.16
C ARG A 522 28.71 -15.98 3.95
N LYS A 523 28.95 -16.82 4.95
CA LYS A 523 28.27 -18.12 5.03
C LYS A 523 26.80 -17.87 5.21
N PRO A 524 25.89 -18.65 4.63
CA PRO A 524 24.46 -18.44 4.77
C PRO A 524 24.02 -18.71 6.19
N PHE A 525 24.11 -17.68 7.02
CA PHE A 525 23.51 -17.61 8.34
C PHE A 525 22.19 -16.85 8.28
N ARG A 526 21.39 -16.95 9.32
CA ARG A 526 20.17 -16.19 9.50
C ARG A 526 20.28 -15.24 10.69
N ILE A 527 19.49 -14.20 10.63
CA ILE A 527 19.36 -13.20 11.70
C ILE A 527 17.96 -13.33 12.31
N PHE A 528 17.89 -13.39 13.62
CA PHE A 528 16.69 -13.19 14.40
C PHE A 528 16.67 -11.78 14.96
N HIS A 529 15.69 -10.97 14.57
CA HIS A 529 15.59 -9.58 14.99
C HIS A 529 14.63 -9.44 16.18
N GLU A 530 15.09 -9.73 17.40
CA GLU A 530 14.30 -9.68 18.62
C GLU A 530 13.68 -8.29 18.85
N ALA A 531 14.40 -7.22 18.48
CA ALA A 531 13.92 -5.84 18.65
C ALA A 531 12.59 -5.58 17.94
N ASP A 532 12.28 -6.29 16.86
CA ASP A 532 11.00 -6.18 16.15
C ASP A 532 9.82 -6.73 16.99
N TRP A 533 10.07 -7.64 17.93
CA TRP A 533 9.06 -8.25 18.78
C TRP A 533 8.57 -7.33 19.90
N TYR A 534 9.32 -6.29 20.24
CA TYR A 534 8.96 -5.32 21.28
C TYR A 534 8.18 -4.10 20.76
N GLY A 535 7.92 -4.04 19.44
CA GLY A 535 7.28 -2.91 18.80
C GLY A 535 8.26 -1.75 18.55
N GLN A 536 8.07 -1.04 17.43
CA GLN A 536 8.99 0.01 16.97
C GLN A 536 8.83 1.34 17.71
N GLU A 537 7.69 1.53 18.39
CA GLU A 537 7.31 2.86 18.88
C GLU A 537 7.97 3.29 20.18
N GLN A 538 8.27 2.37 21.08
CA GLN A 538 8.79 2.77 22.40
C GLN A 538 10.27 3.18 22.39
N PRO A 539 11.19 2.41 21.78
CA PRO A 539 12.58 2.83 21.70
C PRO A 539 12.81 3.96 20.72
N ALA A 540 12.10 3.99 19.58
CA ALA A 540 12.22 5.04 18.57
C ALA A 540 11.96 6.43 19.19
N LYS A 541 10.94 6.60 20.02
CA LYS A 541 10.65 7.85 20.73
C LYS A 541 11.77 8.31 21.69
N LYS A 542 12.57 7.39 22.22
CA LYS A 542 13.71 7.73 23.09
C LYS A 542 14.94 8.17 22.31
N TYR A 543 15.16 7.60 21.11
CA TYR A 543 16.37 7.83 20.34
C TYR A 543 16.24 8.93 19.29
N PHE A 544 15.03 9.29 18.84
CA PHE A 544 14.85 10.14 17.67
C PHE A 544 13.75 11.19 17.81
N SER A 545 14.05 12.36 17.30
CA SER A 545 13.14 13.50 17.31
C SER A 545 12.29 13.64 16.05
N THR A 546 12.58 12.86 14.99
CA THR A 546 11.91 12.99 13.69
C THR A 546 11.46 11.65 13.14
N GLY A 547 10.38 11.63 12.34
CA GLY A 547 9.87 10.43 11.70
C GLY A 547 10.83 9.83 10.66
N ALA A 548 11.61 10.67 9.97
CA ALA A 548 12.67 10.24 9.06
C ALA A 548 13.70 9.36 9.75
N SER A 549 14.03 9.67 11.00
CA SER A 549 14.97 8.91 11.81
C SER A 549 14.53 7.47 12.05
N VAL A 550 13.22 7.20 12.11
CA VAL A 550 12.68 5.83 12.26
C VAL A 550 13.07 4.97 11.05
N TYR A 551 13.02 5.52 9.84
CA TYR A 551 13.38 4.78 8.63
C TYR A 551 14.89 4.53 8.54
N TRP A 552 15.71 5.47 9.02
CA TRP A 552 17.14 5.27 9.17
C TRP A 552 17.46 4.12 10.14
N ILE A 553 16.71 4.02 11.27
CA ILE A 553 16.87 2.91 12.21
C ILE A 553 16.47 1.59 11.55
N VAL A 554 15.30 1.57 10.92
CA VAL A 554 14.78 0.36 10.25
C VAL A 554 15.79 -0.17 9.25
N ARG A 555 16.37 0.71 8.44
CA ARG A 555 17.36 0.34 7.45
C ARG A 555 18.72 -0.01 8.07
N ASN A 556 19.28 0.87 8.89
CA ASN A 556 20.62 0.71 9.46
C ASN A 556 20.67 -0.39 10.52
N GLY A 557 19.57 -0.61 11.23
CA GLY A 557 19.40 -1.73 12.15
C GLY A 557 19.02 -3.03 11.49
N VAL A 558 18.93 -3.04 10.13
CA VAL A 558 18.52 -4.18 9.32
C VAL A 558 17.28 -4.90 9.88
N PHE A 559 16.20 -4.13 10.15
CA PHE A 559 14.93 -4.70 10.58
C PHE A 559 14.34 -5.63 9.54
N PRO A 560 13.46 -6.57 9.93
CA PRO A 560 12.91 -7.57 9.03
C PRO A 560 12.52 -7.01 7.67
N MET A 561 12.85 -7.76 6.63
CA MET A 561 12.79 -7.52 5.20
C MET A 561 13.88 -6.59 4.64
N THR A 562 14.41 -5.59 5.36
CA THR A 562 15.49 -4.76 4.83
C THR A 562 16.83 -5.50 4.66
N PRO A 563 17.17 -6.54 5.45
CA PRO A 563 18.42 -7.30 5.29
C PRO A 563 18.53 -8.01 3.95
N VAL A 564 17.41 -8.37 3.33
CA VAL A 564 17.41 -9.09 2.04
C VAL A 564 18.08 -8.29 0.92
N ALA A 565 18.07 -6.95 1.01
CA ALA A 565 18.80 -6.06 0.11
C ALA A 565 20.33 -6.23 0.20
N TYR A 566 20.83 -6.92 1.22
CA TYR A 566 22.24 -7.16 1.49
C TYR A 566 22.60 -8.65 1.48
N ASP A 567 21.78 -9.48 0.85
CA ASP A 567 21.90 -10.96 0.81
C ASP A 567 21.95 -11.61 2.20
N LEU A 568 21.21 -11.04 3.16
CA LEU A 568 21.08 -11.57 4.50
C LEU A 568 19.74 -12.27 4.66
N ASN A 569 19.76 -13.46 5.29
CA ASN A 569 18.57 -14.24 5.55
C ASN A 569 17.98 -13.91 6.92
N MET A 570 16.66 -13.85 6.99
CA MET A 570 15.91 -13.60 8.21
C MET A 570 15.12 -14.84 8.63
N VAL A 571 14.82 -14.91 9.92
CA VAL A 571 13.95 -15.94 10.48
C VAL A 571 13.23 -15.42 11.72
N ILE A 572 12.05 -16.00 12.03
CA ILE A 572 11.23 -15.64 13.19
C ILE A 572 10.73 -14.19 13.10
N GLU A 573 10.59 -13.67 11.91
CA GLU A 573 9.98 -12.35 11.70
C GLU A 573 8.46 -12.40 11.69
N ARG A 574 7.83 -11.25 11.96
CA ARG A 574 6.37 -11.11 11.88
C ARG A 574 5.88 -11.29 10.45
N ASP A 575 4.72 -11.93 10.31
CA ASP A 575 4.02 -12.03 9.03
C ASP A 575 3.39 -10.67 8.65
N TYR A 576 4.12 -9.86 7.89
CA TYR A 576 3.73 -8.49 7.52
C TYR A 576 2.62 -8.44 6.49
N ASP A 577 2.72 -9.24 5.45
CA ASP A 577 1.77 -9.26 4.32
C ASP A 577 0.63 -10.27 4.52
N LYS A 578 0.69 -11.06 5.61
CA LYS A 578 -0.24 -12.13 5.92
C LYS A 578 -0.24 -13.25 4.88
N THR A 579 0.93 -13.52 4.31
CA THR A 579 1.15 -14.60 3.33
C THR A 579 2.14 -15.66 3.78
N ALA A 580 2.61 -15.59 5.04
CA ALA A 580 3.46 -16.65 5.59
C ALA A 580 2.77 -18.01 5.48
N LEU A 581 3.54 -19.03 5.09
CA LEU A 581 3.06 -20.41 5.04
C LEU A 581 2.62 -20.89 6.42
N LEU A 582 1.61 -21.73 6.46
CA LEU A 582 1.07 -22.26 7.72
C LEU A 582 2.14 -22.88 8.64
N PRO A 583 3.11 -23.68 8.13
CA PRO A 583 4.20 -24.20 9.00
C PRO A 583 5.07 -23.10 9.62
N THR A 584 5.38 -22.04 8.84
CA THR A 584 6.12 -20.88 9.34
C THR A 584 5.30 -20.14 10.41
N LEU A 585 4.01 -19.98 10.18
CA LEU A 585 3.12 -19.33 11.12
C LEU A 585 2.98 -20.11 12.42
N ASP A 586 2.84 -21.43 12.35
CA ASP A 586 2.78 -22.30 13.54
C ASP A 586 4.08 -22.24 14.35
N PHE A 587 5.21 -22.12 13.67
CA PHE A 587 6.51 -21.92 14.34
C PHE A 587 6.58 -20.54 15.01
N ILE A 588 6.21 -19.47 14.34
CA ILE A 588 6.14 -18.10 14.91
C ILE A 588 5.19 -18.06 16.11
N ASP A 589 4.01 -18.68 16.01
CA ASP A 589 3.05 -18.77 17.11
C ASP A 589 3.64 -19.53 18.31
N SER A 590 4.45 -20.57 18.07
CA SER A 590 5.18 -21.30 19.12
C SER A 590 6.16 -20.40 19.85
N VAL A 591 6.89 -19.56 19.11
CA VAL A 591 7.81 -18.56 19.68
C VAL A 591 7.06 -17.52 20.52
N TRP A 592 5.87 -17.09 20.09
CA TRP A 592 5.00 -16.23 20.89
C TRP A 592 4.53 -16.88 22.18
N ASP A 593 4.19 -18.18 22.14
CA ASP A 593 3.78 -18.93 23.31
C ASP A 593 4.95 -19.06 24.31
N LEU A 594 6.16 -19.33 23.82
CA LEU A 594 7.38 -19.34 24.65
C LEU A 594 7.64 -17.97 25.31
N LYS A 595 7.51 -16.88 24.57
CA LYS A 595 7.65 -15.53 25.10
C LYS A 595 6.61 -15.25 26.20
N ARG A 596 5.35 -15.65 26.00
CA ARG A 596 4.27 -15.48 26.96
C ARG A 596 4.42 -16.33 28.23
N SER A 597 5.16 -17.45 28.16
CA SER A 597 5.46 -18.28 29.33
C SER A 597 6.35 -17.58 30.36
N GLY A 598 6.90 -16.39 30.04
CA GLY A 598 7.76 -15.62 30.94
C GLY A 598 9.19 -16.12 31.03
N ARG A 599 9.59 -17.07 30.21
CA ARG A 599 10.96 -17.61 30.15
C ARG A 599 11.93 -16.53 29.65
N ALA A 600 13.01 -16.27 30.38
CA ALA A 600 13.97 -15.21 30.05
C ALA A 600 14.73 -15.48 28.74
N ASP A 601 15.00 -16.75 28.43
CA ASP A 601 15.71 -17.22 27.22
C ASP A 601 14.76 -17.81 26.16
N TRP A 602 13.51 -17.32 26.10
CA TRP A 602 12.46 -17.79 25.19
C TRP A 602 12.89 -17.86 23.71
N TRP A 603 13.87 -17.05 23.34
CA TRP A 603 14.40 -16.93 21.98
C TRP A 603 15.48 -17.95 21.66
N ALA A 604 16.17 -18.54 22.65
CA ALA A 604 17.40 -19.31 22.45
C ALA A 604 17.19 -20.59 21.61
N ALA A 605 16.25 -21.44 22.03
CA ALA A 605 15.97 -22.68 21.30
C ALA A 605 15.41 -22.42 19.88
N PRO A 606 14.39 -21.54 19.67
CA PRO A 606 13.93 -21.20 18.33
C PRO A 606 15.03 -20.62 17.43
N MET A 607 15.90 -19.77 17.96
CA MET A 607 17.03 -19.21 17.24
C MET A 607 18.01 -20.29 16.79
N ALA A 608 18.41 -21.17 17.72
CA ALA A 608 19.33 -22.29 17.41
C ALA A 608 18.75 -23.19 16.31
N MET A 609 17.53 -23.68 16.48
CA MET A 609 16.85 -24.58 15.53
C MET A 609 16.64 -23.95 14.14
N SER A 610 16.54 -22.64 14.05
CA SER A 610 16.35 -21.90 12.81
C SER A 610 17.64 -21.52 12.08
N ASN A 611 18.80 -21.97 12.56
CA ASN A 611 20.12 -21.57 12.04
C ASN A 611 20.33 -20.04 12.14
N ALA A 612 19.78 -19.39 13.17
CA ALA A 612 20.01 -17.98 13.42
C ALA A 612 21.28 -17.78 14.25
N TRP A 613 22.29 -17.16 13.66
CA TRP A 613 23.60 -16.95 14.31
C TRP A 613 23.59 -15.67 15.13
N TYR A 614 22.84 -14.68 14.69
CA TYR A 614 22.82 -13.34 15.29
C TYR A 614 21.43 -12.96 15.75
N ARG A 615 21.36 -12.37 16.94
CA ARG A 615 20.18 -11.79 17.54
C ARG A 615 20.30 -10.27 17.57
N GLY A 616 19.45 -9.57 16.83
CA GLY A 616 19.35 -8.12 16.83
C GLY A 616 18.54 -7.62 18.03
N VAL A 617 19.19 -6.92 18.95
CA VAL A 617 18.55 -6.35 20.15
C VAL A 617 18.77 -4.85 20.23
N TYR A 618 17.86 -4.16 20.96
CA TYR A 618 18.10 -2.75 21.28
C TYR A 618 19.27 -2.64 22.27
N ARG A 619 20.20 -1.71 21.99
CA ARG A 619 21.21 -1.32 22.97
C ARG A 619 20.54 -0.69 24.20
N PRO A 620 21.08 -0.85 25.40
CA PRO A 620 20.66 -0.08 26.55
C PRO A 620 20.73 1.43 26.25
N PHE A 621 19.69 2.16 26.63
CA PHE A 621 19.67 3.62 26.46
C PHE A 621 20.67 4.26 27.41
N ASP A 622 21.63 5.01 26.87
CA ASP A 622 22.58 5.82 27.64
C ASP A 622 22.14 7.29 27.57
N PRO A 623 21.55 7.84 28.65
CA PRO A 623 21.09 9.21 28.69
C PRO A 623 22.24 10.23 28.68
N GLU A 624 23.50 9.80 28.95
CA GLU A 624 24.67 10.69 29.00
C GLU A 624 25.33 10.90 27.64
N LYS A 625 25.03 10.09 26.64
CA LYS A 625 25.50 10.32 25.26
C LYS A 625 24.79 11.51 24.66
N LYS A 626 25.35 12.68 24.95
CA LYS A 626 24.89 14.00 24.55
C LYS A 626 25.01 14.21 23.03
N ARG A 627 24.10 15.05 22.52
CA ARG A 627 24.11 15.68 21.21
C ARG A 627 25.48 16.32 20.91
N VAL A 628 26.18 15.85 19.89
CA VAL A 628 27.35 16.52 19.35
C VAL A 628 26.89 17.27 18.09
N GLY A 629 27.05 18.60 18.12
CA GLY A 629 26.87 19.45 16.94
C GLY A 629 25.47 19.63 16.39
N GLY A 630 24.41 19.45 17.20
CA GLY A 630 23.01 19.66 16.76
C GLY A 630 22.45 18.57 15.83
N ARG A 631 23.27 17.68 15.31
CA ARG A 631 22.89 16.44 14.66
C ARG A 631 23.00 15.33 15.70
N MET A 632 21.92 14.60 15.92
CA MET A 632 22.05 13.30 16.58
C MET A 632 22.94 12.45 15.68
N GLU A 633 24.17 12.15 16.12
CA GLU A 633 24.81 10.95 15.63
C GLU A 633 23.82 9.83 15.89
N LEU A 634 23.41 9.17 14.82
CA LEU A 634 22.60 7.96 14.88
C LEU A 634 23.45 6.92 15.62
N ALA A 635 23.46 7.01 16.97
CA ALA A 635 23.99 5.93 17.75
C ALA A 635 23.26 4.69 17.29
N GLU A 636 23.97 3.70 16.78
CA GLU A 636 23.39 2.45 16.29
C GLU A 636 22.55 1.85 17.42
N PRO A 637 21.21 1.95 17.37
CA PRO A 637 20.37 1.55 18.51
C PRO A 637 20.26 0.02 18.60
N ILE A 638 20.70 -0.66 17.55
CA ILE A 638 20.69 -2.12 17.43
C ILE A 638 22.13 -2.64 17.54
N GLN A 639 22.27 -3.73 18.27
CA GLN A 639 23.49 -4.55 18.27
C GLN A 639 23.14 -5.99 17.93
N PHE A 640 24.06 -6.68 17.28
CA PHE A 640 23.96 -8.10 17.04
C PHE A 640 24.76 -8.87 18.09
N LEU A 641 24.08 -9.81 18.73
CA LEU A 641 24.67 -10.73 19.68
C LEU A 641 24.72 -12.11 19.03
N GLU A 642 25.89 -12.72 19.00
CA GLU A 642 26.04 -14.10 18.56
C GLU A 642 25.40 -15.06 19.57
N GLY A 643 24.76 -16.11 19.07
CA GLY A 643 24.09 -17.13 19.88
C GLY A 643 24.45 -18.53 19.45
N GLU A 644 24.13 -19.50 20.30
CA GLU A 644 24.21 -20.90 19.90
C GLU A 644 23.29 -21.16 18.70
N HIS A 645 23.81 -21.88 17.71
CA HIS A 645 23.07 -22.16 16.48
C HIS A 645 23.40 -23.55 15.95
N HIS A 646 22.37 -24.19 15.37
CA HIS A 646 22.57 -25.41 14.59
C HIS A 646 23.08 -25.06 13.19
N PRO A 647 23.82 -25.97 12.53
CA PRO A 647 24.08 -25.85 11.11
C PRO A 647 22.81 -25.78 10.29
N ARG A 648 22.87 -25.22 9.09
CA ARG A 648 21.74 -25.15 8.18
C ARG A 648 21.20 -26.53 7.79
N TYR A 649 22.10 -27.48 7.66
CA TYR A 649 21.88 -28.89 7.37
C TYR A 649 22.69 -29.71 8.36
N TYR A 650 22.03 -30.62 9.06
CA TYR A 650 22.71 -31.47 10.04
C TYR A 650 21.98 -32.80 10.25
N PHE A 651 22.70 -33.81 10.70
CA PHE A 651 22.05 -35.02 11.17
C PHE A 651 21.65 -34.87 12.63
N ALA A 652 20.43 -35.25 12.95
CA ALA A 652 19.95 -35.25 14.31
C ALA A 652 20.60 -36.36 15.12
N ASP A 653 21.02 -36.04 16.35
CA ASP A 653 21.50 -37.03 17.32
C ASP A 653 20.33 -37.67 18.07
N GLN A 654 19.21 -36.99 18.17
CA GLN A 654 18.00 -37.42 18.83
C GLN A 654 16.73 -36.95 18.09
N MET A 655 15.72 -37.79 18.10
CA MET A 655 14.39 -37.47 17.61
C MET A 655 13.38 -37.49 18.76
N LEU A 656 12.55 -36.47 18.84
CA LEU A 656 11.47 -36.37 19.81
C LEU A 656 10.13 -36.26 19.08
N THR A 657 9.22 -37.19 19.38
CA THR A 657 7.87 -37.10 18.84
C THR A 657 7.06 -36.03 19.55
N ILE A 658 6.42 -35.17 18.80
CA ILE A 658 5.48 -34.14 19.27
C ILE A 658 4.11 -34.40 18.66
N ALA A 659 3.06 -34.27 19.47
CA ALA A 659 1.69 -34.46 19.00
C ALA A 659 1.14 -33.19 18.31
N ASN A 660 1.54 -32.02 18.76
CA ASN A 660 1.06 -30.73 18.27
C ASN A 660 1.94 -29.57 18.77
N ARG A 661 1.58 -28.35 18.39
CA ARG A 661 2.27 -27.11 18.79
C ARG A 661 2.39 -26.95 20.31
N HIS A 662 1.36 -27.22 21.08
CA HIS A 662 1.39 -27.08 22.53
C HIS A 662 2.37 -28.08 23.19
N ASP A 663 2.43 -29.29 22.66
CA ASP A 663 3.40 -30.29 23.10
C ASP A 663 4.84 -29.86 22.80
N PHE A 664 5.07 -29.32 21.59
CA PHE A 664 6.36 -28.72 21.21
C PHE A 664 6.80 -27.61 22.17
N VAL A 665 5.91 -26.63 22.43
CA VAL A 665 6.18 -25.52 23.36
C VAL A 665 6.44 -26.03 24.76
N ARG A 666 5.65 -27.01 25.25
CA ARG A 666 5.85 -27.63 26.57
C ARG A 666 7.23 -28.29 26.65
N GLN A 667 7.61 -29.09 25.66
CA GLN A 667 8.89 -29.75 25.65
C GLN A 667 10.04 -28.74 25.62
N LEU A 668 9.94 -27.68 24.81
CA LEU A 668 10.92 -26.59 24.79
C LEU A 668 11.00 -25.81 26.11
N SER A 669 9.88 -25.70 26.85
CA SER A 669 9.84 -24.96 28.12
C SER A 669 10.43 -25.74 29.28
N THR A 670 10.37 -27.06 29.27
CA THR A 670 10.70 -27.91 30.41
C THR A 670 12.01 -28.68 30.26
N GLY A 671 12.51 -28.84 29.03
CA GLY A 671 13.66 -29.67 28.74
C GLY A 671 14.97 -28.89 28.53
N SER A 672 16.10 -29.51 28.84
CA SER A 672 17.41 -29.16 28.31
C SER A 672 17.68 -30.09 27.13
N TYR A 673 17.91 -29.53 25.96
CA TYR A 673 18.16 -30.30 24.75
C TYR A 673 19.62 -30.22 24.34
N SER A 674 20.13 -31.34 23.79
CA SER A 674 21.38 -31.29 23.03
C SER A 674 21.19 -30.47 21.75
N SER A 675 22.28 -29.96 21.22
CA SER A 675 22.24 -29.04 20.06
C SER A 675 21.58 -29.62 18.80
N ASN A 676 21.49 -30.95 18.63
CA ASN A 676 21.05 -31.59 17.38
C ASN A 676 19.78 -32.44 17.55
N VAL A 677 18.76 -31.89 18.20
CA VAL A 677 17.45 -32.58 18.35
C VAL A 677 16.51 -32.24 17.19
N ALA A 678 15.84 -33.25 16.64
CA ALA A 678 14.73 -33.10 15.71
C ALA A 678 13.39 -33.35 16.41
N PHE A 679 12.47 -32.40 16.34
CA PHE A 679 11.07 -32.56 16.74
C PHE A 679 10.25 -33.01 15.54
N VAL A 680 9.58 -34.14 15.68
CA VAL A 680 8.87 -34.78 14.56
C VAL A 680 7.43 -35.14 14.97
N THR A 681 6.50 -35.10 14.02
CA THR A 681 5.12 -35.57 14.22
C THR A 681 4.96 -37.05 13.88
N ALA A 682 5.99 -37.64 13.28
CA ALA A 682 6.07 -39.08 13.00
C ALA A 682 6.69 -39.85 14.18
N PRO A 683 6.54 -41.18 14.25
CA PRO A 683 7.22 -41.98 15.26
C PRO A 683 8.75 -41.77 15.21
N ALA A 684 9.32 -41.40 16.35
CA ALA A 684 10.76 -41.23 16.49
C ALA A 684 11.47 -42.61 16.44
N PHE A 685 12.68 -42.63 15.92
CA PHE A 685 13.60 -43.72 16.00
C PHE A 685 14.98 -43.20 16.47
N VAL A 686 15.88 -44.10 16.87
CA VAL A 686 17.23 -43.70 17.21
C VAL A 686 18.02 -43.46 15.91
N PRO A 687 18.35 -42.21 15.56
CA PRO A 687 19.04 -41.95 14.30
C PRO A 687 20.49 -42.35 14.36
N ALA A 688 20.98 -42.90 13.25
CA ALA A 688 22.42 -43.12 13.09
C ALA A 688 23.15 -41.77 12.90
N ARG A 689 24.39 -41.72 13.30
CA ARG A 689 25.26 -40.56 13.08
C ARG A 689 25.42 -40.30 11.57
N GLY A 690 25.57 -39.05 11.19
CA GLY A 690 25.87 -38.69 9.81
C GLY A 690 26.68 -37.41 9.73
N VAL A 691 27.26 -37.20 8.57
CA VAL A 691 28.10 -36.04 8.26
C VAL A 691 27.57 -35.35 7.01
N VAL A 692 27.53 -34.06 7.02
CA VAL A 692 27.29 -33.20 5.84
C VAL A 692 28.66 -32.72 5.38
N HIS A 693 29.19 -33.26 4.30
CA HIS A 693 30.49 -32.92 3.78
C HIS A 693 30.51 -31.57 3.09
N SER A 694 29.52 -31.33 2.25
CA SER A 694 29.36 -30.06 1.53
C SER A 694 27.92 -29.81 1.14
N TRP A 695 27.61 -28.57 0.82
CA TRP A 695 26.32 -28.19 0.30
C TRP A 695 26.37 -26.91 -0.55
N ARG A 696 25.45 -26.77 -1.48
CA ARG A 696 25.28 -25.60 -2.34
C ARG A 696 23.77 -25.26 -2.44
N GLU A 697 23.45 -23.99 -2.32
CA GLU A 697 22.10 -23.49 -2.51
C GLU A 697 22.03 -22.48 -3.65
N THR A 698 20.93 -22.52 -4.38
CA THR A 698 20.47 -21.43 -5.25
C THR A 698 19.17 -20.84 -4.69
N ALA A 699 18.50 -19.96 -5.43
CA ALA A 699 17.18 -19.47 -5.02
C ALA A 699 16.16 -20.62 -4.91
N ASN A 700 16.23 -21.60 -5.81
CA ASN A 700 15.21 -22.65 -5.98
C ASN A 700 15.68 -24.05 -5.65
N THR A 701 16.96 -24.28 -5.37
CA THR A 701 17.52 -25.64 -5.17
C THR A 701 18.51 -25.69 -4.03
N ALA A 702 18.64 -26.86 -3.43
CA ALA A 702 19.74 -27.18 -2.52
C ALA A 702 20.32 -28.55 -2.92
N ALA A 703 21.64 -28.66 -3.03
CA ALA A 703 22.36 -29.89 -3.26
C ALA A 703 23.31 -30.15 -2.09
N LEU A 704 23.26 -31.33 -1.52
CA LEU A 704 24.04 -31.73 -0.35
C LEU A 704 24.85 -33.01 -0.65
N ASP A 705 26.06 -33.05 -0.16
CA ASP A 705 26.88 -34.24 -0.08
C ASP A 705 26.88 -34.72 1.37
N VAL A 706 26.25 -35.86 1.63
CA VAL A 706 25.98 -36.34 2.98
C VAL A 706 26.30 -37.83 3.12
N GLU A 707 26.75 -38.26 4.31
CA GLU A 707 27.00 -39.63 4.65
C GLU A 707 26.31 -40.02 5.94
N SER A 708 25.62 -41.16 5.95
CA SER A 708 25.05 -41.78 7.17
C SER A 708 25.92 -42.95 7.61
N ILE A 709 26.40 -42.91 8.84
CA ILE A 709 27.39 -43.86 9.39
C ILE A 709 26.68 -44.91 10.23
N GLY A 710 26.65 -46.12 9.77
CA GLY A 710 26.24 -47.28 10.55
C GLY A 710 24.71 -47.48 10.68
N GLY A 711 23.88 -46.86 9.83
CA GLY A 711 22.46 -47.07 9.85
C GLY A 711 21.60 -45.98 9.25
N LYS A 712 20.33 -45.93 9.65
CA LYS A 712 19.38 -44.94 9.19
C LYS A 712 19.58 -43.61 9.94
N GLY A 713 20.12 -42.62 9.25
CA GLY A 713 20.27 -41.25 9.77
C GLY A 713 18.98 -40.43 9.57
N PHE A 714 18.87 -39.31 10.29
CA PHE A 714 17.81 -38.31 10.11
C PHE A 714 18.44 -36.95 9.80
N LEU A 715 18.37 -36.54 8.54
CA LEU A 715 18.91 -35.27 8.08
C LEU A 715 17.84 -34.16 8.31
N VAL A 716 18.20 -33.13 9.07
CA VAL A 716 17.40 -31.94 9.29
C VAL A 716 17.81 -30.85 8.32
N MET A 717 16.86 -30.28 7.63
CA MET A 717 17.04 -29.13 6.76
C MET A 717 16.29 -27.94 7.34
N SER A 718 17.00 -26.89 7.76
CA SER A 718 16.40 -25.69 8.32
C SER A 718 15.81 -24.81 7.20
N VAL A 719 14.74 -25.28 6.56
CA VAL A 719 14.01 -24.64 5.47
C VAL A 719 12.51 -24.83 5.70
N THR A 720 11.70 -23.83 5.37
CA THR A 720 10.24 -23.97 5.46
C THR A 720 9.75 -25.09 4.53
N PRO A 721 9.02 -26.10 5.02
CA PRO A 721 8.49 -27.15 4.20
C PRO A 721 7.40 -26.63 3.25
N HIS A 722 7.40 -27.12 2.02
CA HIS A 722 6.41 -26.78 1.03
C HIS A 722 6.05 -27.97 0.15
N LYS A 723 4.80 -28.13 -0.21
CA LYS A 723 4.26 -29.26 -1.00
C LYS A 723 4.92 -29.47 -2.37
N TYR A 724 5.57 -28.44 -2.92
CA TYR A 724 6.25 -28.51 -4.23
C TYR A 724 7.75 -28.81 -4.14
N TRP A 725 8.31 -28.92 -2.94
CA TRP A 725 9.67 -29.40 -2.79
C TRP A 725 9.76 -30.87 -3.23
N ARG A 726 10.73 -31.16 -4.09
CA ARG A 726 11.06 -32.52 -4.52
C ARG A 726 12.42 -32.88 -3.98
N ILE A 727 12.47 -33.95 -3.20
CA ILE A 727 13.71 -34.43 -2.61
C ILE A 727 14.14 -35.67 -3.38
N THR A 728 15.43 -35.75 -3.74
CA THR A 728 16.03 -36.93 -4.34
C THR A 728 17.29 -37.31 -3.54
N VAL A 729 17.53 -38.59 -3.36
CA VAL A 729 18.74 -39.15 -2.78
C VAL A 729 19.38 -40.04 -3.84
N ASP A 730 20.61 -39.76 -4.23
CA ASP A 730 21.33 -40.47 -5.31
C ASP A 730 20.52 -40.59 -6.60
N GLY A 731 19.84 -39.47 -6.96
CA GLY A 731 18.98 -39.37 -8.15
C GLY A 731 17.64 -40.07 -8.03
N ARG A 732 17.30 -40.70 -6.91
CA ARG A 732 16.00 -41.36 -6.69
C ARG A 732 15.09 -40.48 -5.85
N PRO A 733 13.81 -40.25 -6.26
CA PRO A 733 12.90 -39.49 -5.47
C PRO A 733 12.60 -40.20 -4.13
N VAL A 734 12.56 -39.42 -3.06
CA VAL A 734 12.17 -39.87 -1.72
C VAL A 734 10.93 -39.09 -1.30
N PRO A 735 10.02 -39.71 -0.51
CA PRO A 735 8.79 -39.06 -0.08
C PRO A 735 9.03 -37.85 0.83
#